data_bcba727de92f0769d4a729db3e2587e8
#
_entry.id   bcba727de92f0769d4a729db3e2587e8
#
_cell.length_a   1.000
_cell.length_b   1.000
_cell.length_c   1.000
_cell.angle_alpha   90.00
_cell.angle_beta   90.00
_cell.angle_gamma   90.00
#
_symmetry.space_group_name_H-M   'P 1'
#
loop_
_entity.id
_entity.type
_entity.pdbx_description
1 polymer ?
#
loop_
_entity_poly.entity_id
_entity_poly.type
_entity_poly.pdbx_seq_one_letter_code
_entity_poly.pdbx_strand_id
1 'polypeptide(L)'
;MVKNMAKKKKRKNSDEGKVKFSAELTGLILVLVSIIGIGNFGPVGHVIKSFAIFLMGNWWAIFIILLLILGLFMIMKRDTPKFFSSRLIGIYILLIALLAFSHIDYINDAELIKAKDIFQHTIDNFMDTINDSAYVNLSQNGGGIIGALFSFAFVNLFDLKGTYIVLGVLGAFGAIMALDLSFGDIFKKIGSLFKKIGTGVSEAKVFKYSDDEDDEDTSPVTYKEEPKEDKVVITSSEDLKNFHSEEIQTNKDVKQEEVITIENSCGGDYKLPSLDILNPLKKSSKGNGTEFLNQNRIALEKVLNDFQITGKVVAIHEGPAVTQFEVEIKAGTKVSRITSINKEIALALAAKDVRIEAPIPGKSTVGIEIPNKNIAAVPIREVFSSIPKNMSDAKILVALGKDLMGRTCCADIAKMPHLLVAGSTGSGKSVCINSFIASILMFMKPDEIKLVLVDPKKVELSNYNGVPHLLCPVVTDPKKANVALQKIVIEMERRYELFSEAGAKNIKTYNEMIEKKNKTNDVNVPKLPYIVVIIDELADLMLVAAKEVEDSIMRITQMARAAGIHLIVATQRPSTDVITGVVKANIPSRISFAVASQIDSRTILDSGGAEKLLGKGDMLYLPMGENTPTRIQGTFIADEEIERLIEYVSHEQLAKYDNSITEVSDDHMAGADSPKEEYDDPMYNEVVDFAIQTGKISASLIQRRFRFGYNRAARIIDLLEERGIIGGPNGSKPREVLVKLDNKSEE
;
A
#
# COMPACT_ATOMS: atom_id res chain seq x y z
N MET A 1 -21.07 -49.50 -10.08
CA MET A 1 -21.03 -48.04 -9.90
C MET A 1 -22.28 -47.45 -9.23
N VAL A 2 -23.49 -47.86 -9.56
CA VAL A 2 -24.75 -47.32 -9.00
C VAL A 2 -24.90 -47.54 -7.48
N LYS A 3 -24.42 -48.67 -6.91
CA LYS A 3 -24.51 -48.97 -5.47
C LYS A 3 -23.59 -48.06 -4.59
N ASN A 4 -22.49 -47.55 -5.14
CA ASN A 4 -21.58 -46.63 -4.42
C ASN A 4 -22.05 -45.19 -4.44
N MET A 5 -22.80 -44.74 -5.47
CA MET A 5 -23.42 -43.43 -5.53
C MET A 5 -24.60 -43.30 -4.57
N ALA A 6 -25.42 -44.35 -4.43
CA ALA A 6 -26.54 -44.38 -3.47
C ALA A 6 -26.05 -44.35 -2.01
N LYS A 7 -24.92 -45.02 -1.72
CA LYS A 7 -24.29 -45.00 -0.40
C LYS A 7 -23.65 -43.62 -0.05
N LYS A 8 -23.09 -42.93 -1.06
CA LYS A 8 -22.52 -41.58 -0.90
C LYS A 8 -23.63 -40.52 -0.72
N LYS A 9 -24.78 -40.66 -1.44
CA LYS A 9 -25.92 -39.75 -1.30
C LYS A 9 -26.65 -39.96 0.04
N LYS A 10 -26.76 -41.21 0.53
CA LYS A 10 -27.33 -41.52 1.85
C LYS A 10 -26.44 -41.08 3.03
N ARG A 11 -25.10 -41.11 2.89
CA ARG A 11 -24.16 -40.55 3.89
C ARG A 11 -24.22 -39.01 3.94
N LYS A 12 -24.28 -38.32 2.77
CA LYS A 12 -24.34 -36.86 2.73
C LYS A 12 -25.64 -36.34 3.36
N ASN A 13 -26.78 -36.98 3.08
CA ASN A 13 -28.07 -36.61 3.70
C ASN A 13 -28.12 -36.95 5.22
N SER A 14 -27.40 -37.97 5.69
CA SER A 14 -27.35 -38.29 7.12
C SER A 14 -26.44 -37.33 7.90
N ASP A 15 -25.36 -36.81 7.29
CA ASP A 15 -24.49 -35.84 7.90
C ASP A 15 -25.10 -34.42 7.95
N GLU A 16 -25.81 -34.01 6.91
CA GLU A 16 -26.60 -32.77 6.92
C GLU A 16 -27.73 -32.81 7.94
N GLY A 17 -28.39 -33.95 8.13
CA GLY A 17 -29.39 -34.13 9.16
C GLY A 17 -28.81 -34.08 10.57
N LYS A 18 -27.63 -34.68 10.79
CA LYS A 18 -26.93 -34.64 12.09
C LYS A 18 -26.45 -33.25 12.44
N VAL A 19 -25.94 -32.47 11.47
CA VAL A 19 -25.49 -31.07 11.70
C VAL A 19 -26.69 -30.18 12.05
N LYS A 20 -27.82 -30.32 11.34
CA LYS A 20 -29.03 -29.55 11.65
C LYS A 20 -29.59 -29.86 13.04
N PHE A 21 -29.64 -31.14 13.42
CA PHE A 21 -30.08 -31.56 14.76
C PHE A 21 -29.15 -31.08 15.86
N SER A 22 -27.81 -31.07 15.63
CA SER A 22 -26.86 -30.56 16.60
C SER A 22 -27.01 -29.02 16.80
N ALA A 23 -27.30 -28.25 15.74
CA ALA A 23 -27.54 -26.83 15.85
C ALA A 23 -28.81 -26.49 16.66
N GLU A 24 -29.93 -27.22 16.42
CA GLU A 24 -31.15 -27.06 17.20
C GLU A 24 -30.95 -27.40 18.69
N LEU A 25 -30.24 -28.50 18.97
CA LEU A 25 -29.97 -28.91 20.34
C LEU A 25 -29.05 -27.88 21.07
N THR A 26 -28.01 -27.39 20.39
CA THR A 26 -27.16 -26.35 20.93
C THR A 26 -27.95 -25.06 21.17
N GLY A 27 -28.81 -24.68 20.23
CA GLY A 27 -29.69 -23.52 20.38
C GLY A 27 -30.63 -23.65 21.58
N LEU A 28 -31.23 -24.85 21.80
CA LEU A 28 -32.10 -25.10 22.95
C LEU A 28 -31.32 -24.97 24.28
N ILE A 29 -30.10 -25.50 24.33
CA ILE A 29 -29.23 -25.37 25.51
C ILE A 29 -28.92 -23.90 25.80
N LEU A 30 -28.58 -23.11 24.77
CA LEU A 30 -28.29 -21.69 24.93
C LEU A 30 -29.50 -20.90 25.43
N VAL A 31 -30.70 -21.19 24.92
CA VAL A 31 -31.95 -20.57 25.43
C VAL A 31 -32.19 -20.94 26.88
N LEU A 32 -32.02 -22.20 27.25
CA LEU A 32 -32.17 -22.66 28.61
C LEU A 32 -31.20 -21.97 29.59
N VAL A 33 -29.92 -21.92 29.22
CA VAL A 33 -28.86 -21.24 30.00
C VAL A 33 -29.17 -19.75 30.15
N SER A 34 -29.68 -19.11 29.08
CA SER A 34 -30.04 -17.69 29.13
C SER A 34 -31.24 -17.44 30.08
N ILE A 35 -32.28 -18.25 30.04
CA ILE A 35 -33.42 -18.13 30.93
C ILE A 35 -33.02 -18.34 32.38
N ILE A 36 -32.20 -19.36 32.66
CA ILE A 36 -31.70 -19.64 34.03
C ILE A 36 -30.81 -18.49 34.52
N GLY A 37 -29.96 -17.91 33.65
CA GLY A 37 -29.08 -16.80 33.98
C GLY A 37 -29.82 -15.48 34.27
N ILE A 38 -30.82 -15.12 33.43
CA ILE A 38 -31.68 -13.92 33.65
C ILE A 38 -32.47 -14.06 34.93
N GLY A 39 -33.09 -15.22 35.11
CA GLY A 39 -33.93 -15.47 36.30
C GLY A 39 -33.16 -15.70 37.60
N ASN A 40 -31.83 -15.83 37.53
CA ASN A 40 -30.95 -16.14 38.66
C ASN A 40 -31.43 -17.39 39.44
N PHE A 41 -31.90 -18.42 38.73
CA PHE A 41 -32.52 -19.58 39.34
C PHE A 41 -31.46 -20.55 39.92
N GLY A 42 -31.43 -20.62 41.24
CA GLY A 42 -30.56 -21.52 41.97
C GLY A 42 -29.06 -21.27 41.82
N PRO A 43 -28.18 -22.16 42.31
CA PRO A 43 -26.72 -21.98 42.22
C PRO A 43 -26.18 -21.85 40.79
N VAL A 44 -26.80 -22.56 39.86
CA VAL A 44 -26.38 -22.53 38.45
C VAL A 44 -26.69 -21.15 37.82
N GLY A 45 -27.87 -20.58 38.08
CA GLY A 45 -28.22 -19.22 37.62
C GLY A 45 -27.29 -18.17 38.19
N HIS A 46 -26.93 -18.31 39.47
CA HIS A 46 -25.98 -17.40 40.11
C HIS A 46 -24.59 -17.47 39.42
N VAL A 47 -24.09 -18.64 39.14
CA VAL A 47 -22.78 -18.82 38.44
C VAL A 47 -22.82 -18.19 37.06
N ILE A 48 -23.89 -18.41 36.27
CA ILE A 48 -24.05 -17.84 34.92
C ILE A 48 -24.09 -16.30 34.99
N LYS A 49 -24.87 -15.75 35.92
CA LYS A 49 -24.98 -14.31 36.11
C LYS A 49 -23.64 -13.70 36.58
N SER A 50 -22.95 -14.33 37.50
CA SER A 50 -21.64 -13.88 37.99
C SER A 50 -20.62 -13.90 36.89
N PHE A 51 -20.62 -14.91 36.03
CA PHE A 51 -19.76 -14.99 34.86
C PHE A 51 -20.05 -13.86 33.82
N ALA A 52 -21.33 -13.54 33.62
CA ALA A 52 -21.74 -12.42 32.77
C ALA A 52 -21.29 -11.06 33.33
N ILE A 53 -21.39 -10.86 34.65
CA ILE A 53 -20.90 -9.67 35.37
C ILE A 53 -19.37 -9.57 35.26
N PHE A 54 -18.65 -10.66 35.42
CA PHE A 54 -17.20 -10.67 35.23
C PHE A 54 -16.79 -10.22 33.85
N LEU A 55 -17.47 -10.70 32.78
CA LEU A 55 -17.16 -10.34 31.42
C LEU A 55 -17.53 -8.90 31.06
N MET A 56 -18.75 -8.45 31.38
CA MET A 56 -19.31 -7.19 30.89
C MET A 56 -19.73 -6.19 31.99
N GLY A 57 -19.46 -6.46 33.25
CA GLY A 57 -19.74 -5.58 34.37
C GLY A 57 -21.22 -5.19 34.46
N ASN A 58 -21.50 -3.89 34.46
CA ASN A 58 -22.85 -3.32 34.50
C ASN A 58 -23.75 -3.73 33.34
N TRP A 59 -23.14 -4.13 32.21
CA TRP A 59 -23.82 -4.54 30.98
C TRP A 59 -24.05 -6.06 30.86
N TRP A 60 -23.94 -6.80 31.98
CA TRP A 60 -24.05 -8.27 32.01
C TRP A 60 -25.33 -8.80 31.34
N ALA A 61 -26.46 -8.06 31.44
CA ALA A 61 -27.72 -8.47 30.83
C ALA A 61 -27.65 -8.56 29.31
N ILE A 62 -26.86 -7.68 28.67
CA ILE A 62 -26.64 -7.71 27.20
C ILE A 62 -26.02 -9.04 26.79
N PHE A 63 -25.04 -9.55 27.56
CA PHE A 63 -24.40 -10.83 27.26
C PHE A 63 -25.42 -11.98 27.24
N ILE A 64 -26.27 -12.05 28.25
CA ILE A 64 -27.26 -13.12 28.36
C ILE A 64 -28.36 -12.97 27.29
N ILE A 65 -28.77 -11.76 26.96
CA ILE A 65 -29.73 -11.49 25.86
C ILE A 65 -29.13 -11.88 24.53
N LEU A 66 -27.86 -11.61 24.26
CA LEU A 66 -27.19 -12.04 23.04
C LEU A 66 -27.12 -13.57 22.94
N LEU A 67 -26.86 -14.28 24.04
CA LEU A 67 -26.92 -15.75 24.08
C LEU A 67 -28.34 -16.27 23.77
N LEU A 68 -29.36 -15.60 24.29
CA LEU A 68 -30.77 -15.94 24.02
C LEU A 68 -31.11 -15.76 22.54
N ILE A 69 -30.72 -14.63 21.95
CA ILE A 69 -30.96 -14.34 20.53
C ILE A 69 -30.21 -15.35 19.66
N LEU A 70 -28.96 -15.69 20.01
CA LEU A 70 -28.16 -16.68 19.31
C LEU A 70 -28.83 -18.05 19.35
N GLY A 71 -29.30 -18.47 20.52
CA GLY A 71 -30.00 -19.74 20.69
C GLY A 71 -31.29 -19.80 19.88
N LEU A 72 -32.12 -18.75 19.89
CA LEU A 72 -33.34 -18.66 19.08
C LEU A 72 -33.03 -18.68 17.58
N PHE A 73 -31.99 -17.98 17.14
CA PHE A 73 -31.55 -18.00 15.73
C PHE A 73 -31.17 -19.40 15.30
N MET A 74 -30.39 -20.14 16.10
CA MET A 74 -29.94 -21.50 15.80
C MET A 74 -31.15 -22.49 15.72
N ILE A 75 -32.15 -22.30 16.57
CA ILE A 75 -33.39 -23.10 16.53
C ILE A 75 -34.21 -22.79 15.25
N MET A 76 -34.39 -21.48 14.94
CA MET A 76 -35.21 -21.06 13.81
C MET A 76 -34.58 -21.35 12.45
N LYS A 77 -33.30 -21.08 12.32
CA LYS A 77 -32.57 -21.23 11.04
C LYS A 77 -31.95 -22.61 10.85
N ARG A 78 -31.89 -23.45 11.91
CA ARG A 78 -31.25 -24.76 11.92
C ARG A 78 -29.79 -24.76 11.44
N ASP A 79 -29.13 -23.64 11.66
CA ASP A 79 -27.77 -23.39 11.20
C ASP A 79 -27.03 -22.46 12.17
N THR A 80 -25.71 -22.46 12.12
CA THR A 80 -24.88 -21.53 12.91
C THR A 80 -24.72 -20.20 12.18
N PRO A 81 -24.80 -19.04 12.87
CA PRO A 81 -24.61 -17.76 12.21
C PRO A 81 -23.16 -17.60 11.71
N LYS A 82 -22.99 -16.84 10.64
CA LYS A 82 -21.65 -16.42 10.17
C LYS A 82 -21.11 -15.33 11.08
N PHE A 83 -20.36 -15.72 12.11
CA PHE A 83 -19.84 -14.81 13.16
C PHE A 83 -19.00 -13.65 12.62
N PHE A 84 -18.36 -13.78 11.46
CA PHE A 84 -17.54 -12.76 10.80
C PHE A 84 -18.28 -12.05 9.66
N SER A 85 -19.59 -11.89 9.74
CA SER A 85 -20.30 -11.02 8.80
C SER A 85 -20.06 -9.55 9.14
N SER A 86 -20.06 -8.66 8.13
CA SER A 86 -19.82 -7.22 8.29
C SER A 86 -20.71 -6.59 9.37
N ARG A 87 -22.01 -6.96 9.40
CA ARG A 87 -22.95 -6.47 10.40
C ARG A 87 -22.61 -6.91 11.82
N LEU A 88 -22.24 -8.18 12.00
CA LEU A 88 -21.87 -8.68 13.35
C LEU A 88 -20.56 -8.09 13.82
N ILE A 89 -19.58 -7.89 12.94
CA ILE A 89 -18.33 -7.18 13.27
C ILE A 89 -18.66 -5.76 13.74
N GLY A 90 -19.58 -5.06 13.06
CA GLY A 90 -20.05 -3.74 13.49
C GLY A 90 -20.65 -3.74 14.89
N ILE A 91 -21.49 -4.75 15.21
CA ILE A 91 -22.07 -4.93 16.54
C ILE A 91 -20.99 -5.21 17.58
N TYR A 92 -19.97 -6.02 17.28
CA TYR A 92 -18.86 -6.29 18.21
C TYR A 92 -18.06 -5.02 18.51
N ILE A 93 -17.74 -4.22 17.49
CA ILE A 93 -17.03 -2.94 17.65
C ILE A 93 -17.85 -1.98 18.52
N LEU A 94 -19.15 -1.86 18.26
CA LEU A 94 -20.05 -1.02 19.04
C LEU A 94 -20.11 -1.45 20.50
N LEU A 95 -20.19 -2.77 20.75
CA LEU A 95 -20.23 -3.33 22.10
C LEU A 95 -18.93 -3.09 22.85
N ILE A 96 -17.78 -3.31 22.20
CA ILE A 96 -16.46 -3.05 22.79
C ILE A 96 -16.32 -1.56 23.13
N ALA A 97 -16.73 -0.66 22.22
CA ALA A 97 -16.69 0.77 22.47
C ALA A 97 -17.57 1.17 23.68
N LEU A 98 -18.76 0.59 23.82
CA LEU A 98 -19.68 0.81 24.93
C LEU A 98 -19.09 0.32 26.28
N LEU A 99 -18.52 -0.88 26.30
CA LEU A 99 -17.91 -1.47 27.48
C LEU A 99 -16.67 -0.70 27.93
N ALA A 100 -15.80 -0.33 26.97
CA ALA A 100 -14.64 0.48 27.27
C ALA A 100 -15.01 1.87 27.76
N PHE A 101 -16.01 2.53 27.16
CA PHE A 101 -16.53 3.83 27.59
C PHE A 101 -17.04 3.76 29.05
N SER A 102 -17.89 2.78 29.37
CA SER A 102 -18.40 2.57 30.72
C SER A 102 -17.31 2.26 31.77
N HIS A 103 -16.18 1.70 31.32
CA HIS A 103 -15.05 1.40 32.20
C HIS A 103 -14.10 2.59 32.40
N ILE A 104 -14.07 3.55 31.47
CA ILE A 104 -13.28 4.79 31.59
C ILE A 104 -13.84 5.67 32.67
N ASP A 105 -15.15 5.83 32.75
CA ASP A 105 -15.79 6.59 33.83
C ASP A 105 -15.44 5.98 35.21
N TYR A 106 -15.43 4.65 35.29
CA TYR A 106 -15.01 3.93 36.48
C TYR A 106 -13.54 4.15 36.86
N ILE A 107 -12.61 4.20 35.85
CA ILE A 107 -11.17 4.47 36.06
C ILE A 107 -10.99 5.91 36.59
N ASN A 108 -11.74 6.85 36.01
CA ASN A 108 -11.68 8.26 36.39
C ASN A 108 -12.19 8.50 37.82
N ASP A 109 -13.29 7.86 38.21
CA ASP A 109 -13.88 7.97 39.56
C ASP A 109 -12.99 7.35 40.65
N ALA A 110 -12.24 6.32 40.31
CA ALA A 110 -11.34 5.62 41.22
C ALA A 110 -9.89 6.14 41.23
N GLU A 111 -9.56 7.17 40.41
CA GLU A 111 -8.20 7.74 40.24
C GLU A 111 -7.12 6.70 39.93
N LEU A 112 -7.44 5.63 39.18
CA LEU A 112 -6.55 4.53 38.88
C LEU A 112 -5.64 4.89 37.67
N ILE A 113 -4.34 5.10 37.93
CA ILE A 113 -3.39 5.58 36.93
C ILE A 113 -2.57 4.43 36.29
N LYS A 114 -2.48 3.27 36.98
CA LYS A 114 -1.62 2.14 36.49
C LYS A 114 -2.43 0.92 36.07
N ALA A 115 -1.99 0.28 34.98
CA ALA A 115 -2.59 -0.91 34.42
C ALA A 115 -2.86 -2.02 35.43
N LYS A 116 -1.86 -2.32 36.28
CA LYS A 116 -1.97 -3.36 37.30
C LYS A 116 -3.08 -3.04 38.30
N ASP A 117 -3.24 -1.79 38.65
CA ASP A 117 -4.21 -1.33 39.62
C ASP A 117 -5.64 -1.40 39.03
N ILE A 118 -5.81 -1.12 37.73
CA ILE A 118 -7.10 -1.24 37.02
C ILE A 118 -7.61 -2.68 37.03
N PHE A 119 -6.75 -3.62 36.61
CA PHE A 119 -7.12 -5.04 36.58
C PHE A 119 -7.33 -5.61 37.98
N GLN A 120 -6.46 -5.30 38.93
CA GLN A 120 -6.57 -5.76 40.31
C GLN A 120 -7.87 -5.28 40.95
N HIS A 121 -8.17 -3.97 40.84
CA HIS A 121 -9.37 -3.36 41.35
C HIS A 121 -10.64 -3.89 40.69
N THR A 122 -10.62 -4.18 39.40
CA THR A 122 -11.75 -4.79 38.68
C THR A 122 -12.02 -6.21 39.18
N ILE A 123 -10.97 -6.98 39.48
CA ILE A 123 -11.10 -8.35 40.03
C ILE A 123 -11.55 -8.30 41.46
N ASP A 124 -11.00 -7.39 42.28
CA ASP A 124 -11.37 -7.26 43.70
C ASP A 124 -12.84 -6.87 43.82
N ASN A 125 -13.33 -5.87 43.07
CA ASN A 125 -14.72 -5.50 43.06
C ASN A 125 -15.65 -6.61 42.54
N PHE A 126 -15.20 -7.38 41.58
CA PHE A 126 -15.96 -8.55 41.15
C PHE A 126 -16.07 -9.61 42.28
N MET A 127 -14.97 -9.87 43.00
CA MET A 127 -14.98 -10.81 44.11
C MET A 127 -15.86 -10.32 45.29
N ASP A 128 -15.85 -9.03 45.57
CA ASP A 128 -16.74 -8.42 46.58
C ASP A 128 -18.20 -8.55 46.15
N THR A 129 -18.49 -8.32 44.85
CA THR A 129 -19.85 -8.46 44.31
C THR A 129 -20.39 -9.89 44.38
N ILE A 130 -19.53 -10.90 44.30
CA ILE A 130 -19.94 -12.32 44.46
C ILE A 130 -20.15 -12.71 45.91
N ASN A 131 -19.32 -12.17 46.84
CA ASN A 131 -19.37 -12.53 48.25
C ASN A 131 -20.53 -11.83 48.98
N ASP A 132 -20.97 -10.65 48.52
CA ASP A 132 -22.03 -9.88 49.10
C ASP A 132 -23.39 -10.25 48.50
N SER A 133 -24.02 -11.30 49.04
CA SER A 133 -25.26 -11.90 48.51
C SER A 133 -26.53 -11.05 48.70
N ALA A 134 -26.46 -9.84 49.31
CA ALA A 134 -27.63 -9.08 49.67
C ALA A 134 -27.98 -7.89 48.75
N TYR A 135 -27.03 -7.15 48.21
CA TYR A 135 -27.30 -6.03 47.29
C TYR A 135 -26.08 -5.76 46.37
N VAL A 136 -26.21 -6.16 45.14
CA VAL A 136 -25.22 -5.84 44.09
C VAL A 136 -25.33 -4.36 43.74
N ASN A 137 -24.44 -3.52 44.24
CA ASN A 137 -24.20 -2.19 43.70
C ASN A 137 -23.55 -2.32 42.31
N LEU A 138 -24.39 -2.49 41.28
CA LEU A 138 -23.98 -2.68 39.89
C LEU A 138 -23.13 -1.51 39.39
N SER A 139 -23.22 -0.33 39.97
CA SER A 139 -22.45 0.86 39.59
C SER A 139 -20.93 0.73 39.77
N GLN A 140 -20.45 -0.27 40.52
CA GLN A 140 -19.03 -0.45 40.82
C GLN A 140 -18.25 -1.36 39.87
N ASN A 141 -18.91 -2.01 38.91
CA ASN A 141 -18.26 -3.01 38.03
C ASN A 141 -17.88 -2.49 36.61
N GLY A 142 -18.17 -1.23 36.31
CA GLY A 142 -17.83 -0.62 35.00
C GLY A 142 -18.22 -1.49 33.80
N GLY A 143 -17.31 -1.66 32.85
CA GLY A 143 -17.46 -2.51 31.67
C GLY A 143 -16.96 -3.96 31.83
N GLY A 144 -16.69 -4.42 33.06
CA GLY A 144 -16.12 -5.72 33.36
C GLY A 144 -14.69 -5.90 32.82
N ILE A 145 -14.22 -7.16 32.78
CA ILE A 145 -12.84 -7.46 32.34
C ILE A 145 -12.60 -7.07 30.88
N ILE A 146 -13.63 -7.16 30.01
CA ILE A 146 -13.53 -6.74 28.60
C ILE A 146 -13.38 -5.22 28.54
N GLY A 147 -14.19 -4.48 29.29
CA GLY A 147 -14.07 -3.02 29.41
C GLY A 147 -12.71 -2.61 29.94
N ALA A 148 -12.21 -3.25 31.01
CA ALA A 148 -10.90 -3.00 31.59
C ALA A 148 -9.76 -3.20 30.58
N LEU A 149 -9.79 -4.27 29.78
CA LEU A 149 -8.77 -4.58 28.78
C LEU A 149 -8.68 -3.49 27.70
N PHE A 150 -9.82 -3.12 27.12
CA PHE A 150 -9.83 -2.15 26.03
C PHE A 150 -9.65 -0.71 26.51
N SER A 151 -10.25 -0.33 27.65
CA SER A 151 -10.02 1.00 28.21
C SER A 151 -8.57 1.21 28.62
N PHE A 152 -7.93 0.22 29.23
CA PHE A 152 -6.49 0.26 29.49
C PHE A 152 -5.66 0.47 28.25
N ALA A 153 -5.92 -0.31 27.19
CA ALA A 153 -5.20 -0.20 25.94
C ALA A 153 -5.35 1.20 25.31
N PHE A 154 -6.58 1.75 25.29
CA PHE A 154 -6.84 3.06 24.71
C PHE A 154 -6.33 4.20 25.58
N VAL A 155 -6.46 4.14 26.88
CA VAL A 155 -5.94 5.18 27.78
C VAL A 155 -4.41 5.26 27.72
N ASN A 156 -3.74 4.11 27.61
CA ASN A 156 -2.29 4.08 27.48
C ASN A 156 -1.78 4.62 26.13
N LEU A 157 -2.59 4.49 25.05
CA LEU A 157 -2.21 4.94 23.70
C LEU A 157 -2.60 6.41 23.44
N PHE A 158 -3.73 6.88 23.96
CA PHE A 158 -4.34 8.15 23.55
C PHE A 158 -4.58 9.13 24.71
N ASP A 159 -4.14 8.80 25.92
CA ASP A 159 -4.49 9.48 27.15
C ASP A 159 -6.04 9.52 27.39
N LEU A 160 -6.46 9.96 28.57
CA LEU A 160 -7.89 9.93 28.97
C LEU A 160 -8.78 10.73 27.99
N LYS A 161 -8.37 11.95 27.65
CA LYS A 161 -9.14 12.82 26.73
C LYS A 161 -9.19 12.31 25.30
N GLY A 162 -8.07 11.77 24.78
CA GLY A 162 -8.00 11.19 23.45
C GLY A 162 -8.84 9.92 23.35
N THR A 163 -8.90 9.13 24.40
CA THR A 163 -9.67 7.88 24.45
C THR A 163 -11.17 8.12 24.25
N TYR A 164 -11.76 9.16 24.84
CA TYR A 164 -13.17 9.50 24.61
C TYR A 164 -13.46 9.79 23.14
N ILE A 165 -12.56 10.50 22.44
CA ILE A 165 -12.71 10.80 21.02
C ILE A 165 -12.62 9.50 20.19
N VAL A 166 -11.62 8.67 20.46
CA VAL A 166 -11.40 7.39 19.75
C VAL A 166 -12.59 6.44 19.93
N LEU A 167 -13.10 6.30 21.15
CA LEU A 167 -14.26 5.47 21.42
C LEU A 167 -15.54 6.01 20.77
N GLY A 168 -15.72 7.33 20.71
CA GLY A 168 -16.81 7.95 19.97
C GLY A 168 -16.77 7.62 18.48
N VAL A 169 -15.61 7.73 17.86
CA VAL A 169 -15.40 7.38 16.46
C VAL A 169 -15.60 5.89 16.21
N LEU A 170 -15.05 5.01 17.06
CA LEU A 170 -15.23 3.56 16.98
C LEU A 170 -16.71 3.17 17.13
N GLY A 171 -17.42 3.77 18.07
CA GLY A 171 -18.84 3.55 18.28
C GLY A 171 -19.67 3.97 17.06
N ALA A 172 -19.39 5.14 16.48
CA ALA A 172 -20.03 5.61 15.26
C ALA A 172 -19.74 4.66 14.07
N PHE A 173 -18.49 4.25 13.89
CA PHE A 173 -18.09 3.29 12.85
C PHE A 173 -18.78 1.94 13.03
N GLY A 174 -18.80 1.41 14.25
CA GLY A 174 -19.50 0.17 14.58
C GLY A 174 -21.01 0.25 14.28
N ALA A 175 -21.66 1.38 14.61
CA ALA A 175 -23.06 1.60 14.30
C ALA A 175 -23.34 1.66 12.78
N ILE A 176 -22.50 2.31 12.02
CA ILE A 176 -22.60 2.38 10.54
C ILE A 176 -22.49 0.99 9.94
N MET A 177 -21.51 0.20 10.36
CA MET A 177 -21.34 -1.19 9.90
C MET A 177 -22.49 -2.10 10.32
N ALA A 178 -22.99 -1.97 11.56
CA ALA A 178 -24.08 -2.79 12.09
C ALA A 178 -25.40 -2.53 11.33
N LEU A 179 -25.67 -1.27 10.97
CA LEU A 179 -26.87 -0.84 10.25
C LEU A 179 -26.74 -0.97 8.73
N ASP A 180 -25.55 -1.36 8.21
CA ASP A 180 -25.26 -1.49 6.77
C ASP A 180 -25.50 -0.18 6.00
N LEU A 181 -25.17 0.95 6.64
CA LEU A 181 -25.35 2.29 6.06
C LEU A 181 -24.15 2.65 5.18
N SER A 182 -24.43 3.24 4.01
CA SER A 182 -23.37 3.83 3.18
C SER A 182 -22.92 5.18 3.75
N PHE A 183 -21.60 5.42 3.82
CA PHE A 183 -21.06 6.73 4.18
C PHE A 183 -21.61 7.85 3.30
N GLY A 184 -21.80 7.57 2.00
CA GLY A 184 -22.38 8.54 1.06
C GLY A 184 -23.81 8.98 1.41
N ASP A 185 -24.63 8.08 1.92
CA ASP A 185 -26.02 8.38 2.32
C ASP A 185 -26.07 9.16 3.64
N ILE A 186 -25.12 8.90 4.54
CA ILE A 186 -24.98 9.65 5.80
C ILE A 186 -24.57 11.10 5.50
N PHE A 187 -23.55 11.32 4.66
CA PHE A 187 -23.13 12.65 4.28
C PHE A 187 -24.21 13.44 3.54
N LYS A 188 -25.00 12.77 2.67
CA LYS A 188 -26.16 13.42 2.01
C LYS A 188 -27.24 13.80 3.03
N LYS A 189 -27.56 12.95 4.01
CA LYS A 189 -28.52 13.25 5.07
C LYS A 189 -28.03 14.36 6.01
N ILE A 190 -26.76 14.33 6.41
CA ILE A 190 -26.15 15.39 7.24
C ILE A 190 -26.12 16.71 6.47
N GLY A 191 -25.72 16.70 5.20
CA GLY A 191 -25.74 17.89 4.33
C GLY A 191 -27.16 18.46 4.15
N SER A 192 -28.18 17.59 4.06
CA SER A 192 -29.57 18.03 4.01
C SER A 192 -30.08 18.60 5.34
N LEU A 193 -29.58 18.09 6.47
CA LEU A 193 -29.89 18.62 7.80
C LEU A 193 -29.27 20.00 8.02
N PHE A 194 -27.99 20.19 7.64
CA PHE A 194 -27.35 21.50 7.66
C PHE A 194 -28.03 22.51 6.71
N LYS A 195 -28.51 22.05 5.56
CA LYS A 195 -29.31 22.89 4.64
C LYS A 195 -30.67 23.27 5.23
N LYS A 196 -31.30 22.40 6.04
CA LYS A 196 -32.53 22.72 6.78
C LYS A 196 -32.31 23.65 7.98
N ILE A 197 -31.17 23.60 8.62
CA ILE A 197 -30.82 24.48 9.74
C ILE A 197 -30.39 25.87 9.22
N GLY A 198 -29.75 25.96 8.06
CA GLY A 198 -29.37 27.23 7.41
C GLY A 198 -30.52 28.03 6.76
N THR A 199 -31.69 27.41 6.59
CA THR A 199 -32.89 28.08 5.99
C THR A 199 -33.99 28.39 7.02
N GLY A 200 -33.68 28.26 8.31
CA GLY A 200 -34.63 28.50 9.41
C GLY A 200 -34.81 29.96 9.85
N VAL A 201 -34.33 30.93 9.07
CA VAL A 201 -34.61 32.36 9.28
C VAL A 201 -35.06 32.97 7.98
N SER A 202 -36.27 32.78 7.60
CA SER A 202 -37.16 33.67 6.88
C SER A 202 -38.43 32.97 6.37
N GLU A 203 -39.53 33.35 6.95
CA GLU A 203 -40.91 33.38 6.45
C GLU A 203 -41.68 32.08 6.13
N ALA A 204 -42.75 31.98 6.89
CA ALA A 204 -43.87 31.04 6.78
C ALA A 204 -44.77 31.27 5.53
N LYS A 205 -45.54 30.24 5.21
CA LYS A 205 -46.70 30.05 4.31
C LYS A 205 -46.32 29.51 2.92
N VAL A 206 -46.99 28.49 2.38
CA VAL A 206 -48.37 28.01 2.39
C VAL A 206 -48.40 26.59 1.79
N PHE A 207 -49.30 25.76 2.33
CA PHE A 207 -49.76 24.46 1.84
C PHE A 207 -50.12 24.40 0.36
N LYS A 208 -49.83 23.29 -0.32
CA LYS A 208 -50.84 22.46 -0.99
C LYS A 208 -50.35 21.11 -1.45
N TYR A 209 -51.17 20.11 -1.12
CA TYR A 209 -51.25 18.73 -1.57
C TYR A 209 -51.58 18.64 -3.06
N SER A 210 -51.15 17.58 -3.72
CA SER A 210 -51.99 16.57 -4.38
C SER A 210 -51.13 15.52 -5.09
N ASP A 211 -51.65 14.33 -4.95
CA ASP A 211 -51.23 13.05 -5.50
C ASP A 211 -51.47 12.95 -7.02
N ASP A 212 -51.04 11.81 -7.52
CA ASP A 212 -51.46 10.98 -8.63
C ASP A 212 -50.59 11.00 -9.89
N GLU A 213 -49.96 9.88 -10.08
CA GLU A 213 -50.07 8.76 -11.04
C GLU A 213 -50.12 9.10 -12.53
N ASP A 214 -49.29 8.34 -13.24
CA ASP A 214 -49.49 7.65 -14.52
C ASP A 214 -49.10 8.32 -15.85
N ASP A 215 -48.29 7.50 -16.53
CA ASP A 215 -48.26 7.13 -17.95
C ASP A 215 -47.75 8.05 -19.08
N GLU A 216 -46.73 7.43 -19.72
CA GLU A 216 -46.46 7.28 -21.17
C GLU A 216 -46.53 8.53 -22.10
N ASP A 217 -45.49 8.74 -22.81
CA ASP A 217 -45.28 8.55 -24.25
C ASP A 217 -44.42 9.63 -24.95
N THR A 218 -43.40 9.12 -25.56
CA THR A 218 -42.76 9.44 -26.85
C THR A 218 -42.49 10.89 -27.29
N SER A 219 -41.24 11.03 -27.66
CA SER A 219 -40.71 11.66 -28.89
C SER A 219 -40.05 13.03 -28.81
N PRO A 220 -39.15 13.35 -29.71
CA PRO A 220 -37.88 14.00 -29.43
C PRO A 220 -37.86 15.49 -29.65
N VAL A 221 -37.13 16.24 -28.84
CA VAL A 221 -36.92 17.65 -29.06
C VAL A 221 -35.42 17.98 -29.22
N THR A 222 -35.20 18.57 -30.34
CA THR A 222 -34.02 19.15 -30.93
C THR A 222 -33.28 20.14 -30.00
N TYR A 223 -31.96 19.96 -29.90
CA TYR A 223 -31.07 20.91 -29.26
C TYR A 223 -30.92 22.17 -30.08
N LYS A 224 -31.11 23.31 -29.44
CA LYS A 224 -30.53 24.61 -29.84
C LYS A 224 -29.58 25.07 -28.74
N GLU A 225 -28.32 25.18 -29.10
CA GLU A 225 -27.27 25.83 -28.29
C GLU A 225 -27.48 27.33 -28.25
N GLU A 226 -27.33 27.91 -27.06
CA GLU A 226 -26.81 29.27 -26.89
C GLU A 226 -25.93 29.29 -25.61
N PRO A 227 -24.75 29.96 -25.65
CA PRO A 227 -23.77 29.88 -24.61
C PRO A 227 -24.02 30.90 -23.50
N LYS A 228 -24.01 30.45 -22.23
CA LYS A 228 -23.87 31.34 -21.08
C LYS A 228 -22.44 31.30 -20.57
N GLU A 229 -21.78 32.45 -20.63
CA GLU A 229 -20.50 32.74 -20.05
C GLU A 229 -20.53 32.54 -18.52
N ASP A 230 -19.79 31.55 -18.02
CA ASP A 230 -19.47 31.46 -16.60
C ASP A 230 -18.22 32.31 -16.31
N LYS A 231 -18.43 33.33 -15.48
CA LYS A 231 -17.38 34.19 -14.96
C LYS A 231 -16.43 33.38 -14.08
N VAL A 232 -15.25 33.16 -14.58
CA VAL A 232 -14.10 32.66 -13.80
C VAL A 232 -13.67 33.78 -12.85
N VAL A 233 -13.80 33.57 -11.56
CA VAL A 233 -13.22 34.42 -10.52
C VAL A 233 -11.73 34.11 -10.47
N ILE A 234 -10.91 35.01 -11.00
CA ILE A 234 -9.46 34.99 -10.89
C ILE A 234 -9.13 35.62 -9.53
N THR A 235 -8.73 34.79 -8.57
CA THR A 235 -8.13 35.25 -7.31
C THR A 235 -6.70 35.70 -7.61
N SER A 236 -6.43 36.98 -7.45
CA SER A 236 -5.12 37.58 -7.72
C SER A 236 -4.08 37.15 -6.66
N SER A 237 -2.82 37.13 -7.09
CA SER A 237 -1.63 36.71 -6.35
C SER A 237 -1.26 37.61 -5.16
N GLU A 238 -2.13 38.46 -4.68
CA GLU A 238 -1.87 39.35 -3.52
C GLU A 238 -2.24 38.74 -2.16
N ASP A 239 -3.10 37.70 -2.13
CA ASP A 239 -3.49 37.04 -0.87
C ASP A 239 -2.47 36.03 -0.35
N LEU A 240 -1.38 35.78 -1.09
CA LEU A 240 -0.29 34.86 -0.71
C LEU A 240 0.91 35.55 -0.06
N LYS A 241 0.87 36.88 0.10
CA LYS A 241 2.01 37.64 0.70
C LYS A 241 1.96 37.80 2.21
N ASN A 242 0.90 37.39 2.89
CA ASN A 242 0.75 37.60 4.34
C ASN A 242 1.05 36.39 5.22
N PHE A 243 1.70 35.35 4.69
CA PHE A 243 2.10 34.17 5.46
C PHE A 243 3.63 33.97 5.53
N HIS A 244 4.43 34.99 5.31
CA HIS A 244 5.88 34.87 5.49
C HIS A 244 6.40 36.13 6.19
N SER A 245 6.45 36.09 7.50
CA SER A 245 7.43 36.85 8.30
C SER A 245 7.47 36.31 9.74
N GLU A 246 8.03 35.13 9.91
CA GLU A 246 8.82 34.82 11.09
C GLU A 246 10.24 34.53 10.62
N GLU A 247 11.12 35.48 10.87
CA GLU A 247 12.55 35.39 10.60
C GLU A 247 13.15 34.23 11.39
N ILE A 248 13.45 33.14 10.70
CA ILE A 248 14.40 32.14 11.18
C ILE A 248 15.77 32.67 10.88
N GLN A 249 16.46 33.15 11.92
CA GLN A 249 17.90 33.45 11.87
C GLN A 249 18.62 32.16 11.51
N THR A 250 19.08 32.08 10.28
CA THR A 250 19.96 31.02 9.79
C THR A 250 21.32 31.18 10.45
N ASN A 251 21.61 30.35 11.43
CA ASN A 251 22.99 30.06 11.81
C ASN A 251 23.67 29.34 10.63
N LYS A 252 24.62 30.01 10.01
CA LYS A 252 25.54 29.43 9.07
C LYS A 252 26.52 28.54 9.84
N ASP A 253 26.21 27.30 9.99
CA ASP A 253 27.13 26.17 10.15
C ASP A 253 26.46 24.94 9.54
N VAL A 254 26.36 24.96 8.22
CA VAL A 254 26.01 23.78 7.45
C VAL A 254 27.31 23.02 7.23
N LYS A 255 27.52 21.94 7.99
CA LYS A 255 28.45 20.88 7.59
C LYS A 255 28.07 20.47 6.17
N GLN A 256 29.02 20.52 5.25
CA GLN A 256 28.88 20.05 3.88
C GLN A 256 28.46 18.57 3.93
N GLU A 257 27.15 18.31 3.72
CA GLU A 257 26.68 16.97 3.38
C GLU A 257 27.32 16.61 2.03
N GLU A 258 27.98 15.46 1.96
CA GLU A 258 28.59 14.96 0.73
C GLU A 258 27.54 14.84 -0.37
N VAL A 259 27.62 15.75 -1.31
CA VAL A 259 26.76 15.79 -2.51
C VAL A 259 27.20 14.71 -3.47
N ILE A 260 26.26 13.98 -4.06
CA ILE A 260 26.53 13.00 -5.11
C ILE A 260 27.33 13.67 -6.23
N THR A 261 28.55 13.23 -6.45
CA THR A 261 29.44 13.77 -7.48
C THR A 261 29.23 12.98 -8.77
N ILE A 262 28.30 13.41 -9.62
CA ILE A 262 28.13 12.82 -10.96
C ILE A 262 29.27 13.34 -11.84
N GLU A 263 30.41 12.64 -11.85
CA GLU A 263 31.47 12.91 -12.82
C GLU A 263 31.01 12.49 -14.22
N ASN A 264 30.48 13.43 -14.97
CA ASN A 264 30.27 13.25 -16.40
C ASN A 264 31.62 13.30 -17.10
N SER A 265 32.12 12.15 -17.53
CA SER A 265 33.31 12.10 -18.38
C SER A 265 32.95 12.71 -19.74
N CYS A 266 33.26 13.99 -19.92
CA CYS A 266 33.23 14.61 -21.24
C CYS A 266 34.21 13.89 -22.18
N GLY A 267 33.67 13.21 -23.21
CA GLY A 267 34.42 12.88 -24.41
C GLY A 267 35.00 11.49 -24.51
N GLY A 268 34.17 10.46 -24.44
CA GLY A 268 34.43 9.17 -25.09
C GLY A 268 33.42 8.94 -26.23
N ASP A 269 33.86 8.41 -27.35
CA ASP A 269 33.00 8.06 -28.50
C ASP A 269 32.21 6.77 -28.17
N TYR A 270 31.38 6.83 -27.06
CA TYR A 270 30.56 5.67 -26.65
C TYR A 270 29.61 5.28 -27.79
N LYS A 271 29.72 4.03 -28.27
CA LYS A 271 28.87 3.49 -29.31
C LYS A 271 27.75 2.64 -28.70
N LEU A 272 26.52 2.95 -29.09
CA LEU A 272 25.38 2.15 -28.68
C LEU A 272 25.47 0.74 -29.27
N PRO A 273 25.03 -0.29 -28.52
CA PRO A 273 24.99 -1.67 -29.03
C PRO A 273 24.08 -1.81 -30.25
N SER A 274 24.50 -2.66 -31.19
CA SER A 274 23.64 -3.00 -32.34
C SER A 274 22.67 -4.13 -32.01
N LEU A 275 21.56 -4.23 -32.72
CA LEU A 275 20.60 -5.32 -32.56
C LEU A 275 21.20 -6.72 -32.82
N ASP A 276 22.41 -6.81 -33.42
CA ASP A 276 23.07 -8.08 -33.71
C ASP A 276 23.63 -8.78 -32.47
N ILE A 277 23.75 -8.07 -31.35
CA ILE A 277 24.10 -8.66 -30.05
C ILE A 277 23.00 -9.63 -29.57
N LEU A 278 21.77 -9.35 -29.97
CA LEU A 278 20.61 -10.15 -29.61
C LEU A 278 20.43 -11.33 -30.54
N ASN A 279 19.86 -12.40 -30.04
CA ASN A 279 19.64 -13.62 -30.82
C ASN A 279 18.80 -13.34 -32.09
N PRO A 280 19.13 -13.99 -33.23
CA PRO A 280 18.35 -13.83 -34.42
C PRO A 280 16.93 -14.36 -34.27
N LEU A 281 15.99 -13.68 -34.92
CA LEU A 281 14.58 -14.09 -34.87
C LEU A 281 14.43 -15.48 -35.51
N LYS A 282 13.97 -16.44 -34.70
CA LYS A 282 13.54 -17.74 -35.23
C LYS A 282 12.20 -17.54 -35.91
N LYS A 283 11.99 -18.14 -37.10
CA LYS A 283 10.67 -18.14 -37.72
C LYS A 283 9.65 -18.68 -36.73
N SER A 284 8.66 -17.86 -36.41
CA SER A 284 7.57 -18.22 -35.49
C SER A 284 7.02 -19.60 -35.88
N SER A 285 6.91 -20.49 -34.91
CA SER A 285 6.15 -21.73 -35.08
C SER A 285 4.73 -21.32 -35.49
N LYS A 286 4.18 -22.02 -36.52
CA LYS A 286 2.80 -21.78 -36.98
C LYS A 286 1.88 -21.67 -35.82
N GLY A 287 1.08 -20.59 -35.74
CA GLY A 287 0.05 -20.37 -34.72
C GLY A 287 -0.90 -21.56 -34.61
N ASN A 288 -1.88 -21.43 -33.75
CA ASN A 288 -2.95 -22.43 -33.62
C ASN A 288 -3.57 -22.64 -34.97
N GLY A 289 -3.60 -23.88 -35.47
CA GLY A 289 -4.14 -24.15 -36.82
C GLY A 289 -5.60 -23.67 -36.91
N THR A 290 -6.00 -23.20 -38.10
CA THR A 290 -7.35 -22.65 -38.38
C THR A 290 -8.45 -23.61 -37.92
N GLU A 291 -8.20 -24.91 -37.94
CA GLU A 291 -9.12 -25.96 -37.49
C GLU A 291 -9.32 -25.93 -35.99
N PHE A 292 -8.26 -25.73 -35.20
CA PHE A 292 -8.34 -25.61 -33.73
C PHE A 292 -9.13 -24.37 -33.34
N LEU A 293 -8.92 -23.23 -33.99
CA LEU A 293 -9.66 -21.99 -33.73
C LEU A 293 -11.15 -22.17 -34.02
N ASN A 294 -11.50 -22.85 -35.13
CA ASN A 294 -12.89 -23.16 -35.47
C ASN A 294 -13.55 -24.12 -34.47
N GLN A 295 -12.85 -25.16 -34.03
CA GLN A 295 -13.33 -26.08 -33.00
C GLN A 295 -13.63 -25.34 -31.69
N ASN A 296 -12.74 -24.50 -31.23
CA ASN A 296 -12.94 -23.69 -30.04
C ASN A 296 -14.12 -22.71 -30.20
N ARG A 297 -14.30 -22.10 -31.37
CA ARG A 297 -15.42 -21.21 -31.66
C ARG A 297 -16.74 -21.97 -31.52
N ILE A 298 -16.89 -23.16 -32.17
CA ILE A 298 -18.07 -23.95 -32.12
C ILE A 298 -18.39 -24.43 -30.68
N ALA A 299 -17.36 -24.88 -29.96
CA ALA A 299 -17.50 -25.30 -28.58
C ALA A 299 -17.95 -24.15 -27.67
N LEU A 300 -17.37 -22.95 -27.84
CA LEU A 300 -17.72 -21.75 -27.10
C LEU A 300 -19.18 -21.35 -27.35
N GLU A 301 -19.60 -21.25 -28.63
CA GLU A 301 -20.99 -20.90 -28.99
C GLU A 301 -21.98 -21.94 -28.45
N LYS A 302 -21.60 -23.22 -28.43
CA LYS A 302 -22.43 -24.29 -27.85
C LYS A 302 -22.59 -24.08 -26.34
N VAL A 303 -21.52 -23.84 -25.59
CA VAL A 303 -21.59 -23.58 -24.13
C VAL A 303 -22.47 -22.38 -23.83
N LEU A 304 -22.31 -21.29 -24.56
CA LEU A 304 -23.16 -20.10 -24.36
C LEU A 304 -24.64 -20.45 -24.57
N ASN A 305 -24.95 -21.19 -25.59
CA ASN A 305 -26.32 -21.63 -25.87
C ASN A 305 -26.87 -22.59 -24.78
N ASP A 306 -26.05 -23.56 -24.33
CA ASP A 306 -26.45 -24.52 -23.27
C ASP A 306 -26.78 -23.79 -21.94
N PHE A 307 -26.15 -22.64 -21.69
CA PHE A 307 -26.43 -21.74 -20.55
C PHE A 307 -27.47 -20.64 -20.91
N GLN A 308 -28.17 -20.77 -22.02
CA GLN A 308 -29.21 -19.84 -22.49
C GLN A 308 -28.67 -18.39 -22.68
N ILE A 309 -27.42 -18.24 -23.08
CA ILE A 309 -26.82 -16.98 -23.46
C ILE A 309 -26.73 -16.95 -24.98
N THR A 310 -27.61 -16.19 -25.62
CA THR A 310 -27.56 -16.01 -27.07
C THR A 310 -26.39 -15.12 -27.42
N GLY A 311 -25.28 -15.71 -27.87
CA GLY A 311 -24.07 -15.02 -28.27
C GLY A 311 -23.47 -15.63 -29.54
N LYS A 312 -22.84 -14.79 -30.37
CA LYS A 312 -22.16 -15.20 -31.60
C LYS A 312 -20.75 -14.65 -31.63
N VAL A 313 -19.78 -15.48 -31.99
CA VAL A 313 -18.42 -15.03 -32.21
C VAL A 313 -18.36 -14.24 -33.52
N VAL A 314 -17.98 -12.95 -33.42
CA VAL A 314 -17.90 -12.03 -34.56
C VAL A 314 -16.47 -11.84 -35.03
N ALA A 315 -15.46 -12.01 -34.15
CA ALA A 315 -14.06 -11.93 -34.50
C ALA A 315 -13.20 -12.86 -33.63
N ILE A 316 -12.06 -13.27 -34.14
CA ILE A 316 -11.07 -14.08 -33.42
C ILE A 316 -9.71 -13.38 -33.62
N HIS A 317 -9.08 -13.03 -32.48
CA HIS A 317 -7.77 -12.38 -32.46
C HIS A 317 -6.76 -13.33 -31.83
N GLU A 318 -5.81 -13.79 -32.63
CA GLU A 318 -4.76 -14.70 -32.17
C GLU A 318 -3.54 -13.89 -31.70
N GLY A 319 -3.32 -13.86 -30.38
CA GLY A 319 -2.15 -13.26 -29.74
C GLY A 319 -1.05 -14.29 -29.45
N PRO A 320 0.09 -13.84 -28.88
CA PRO A 320 1.22 -14.74 -28.61
C PRO A 320 0.92 -15.82 -27.56
N ALA A 321 0.17 -15.51 -26.52
CA ALA A 321 -0.11 -16.42 -25.42
C ALA A 321 -1.57 -16.88 -25.37
N VAL A 322 -2.49 -16.04 -25.81
CA VAL A 322 -3.94 -16.30 -25.76
C VAL A 322 -4.59 -15.87 -27.06
N THR A 323 -5.71 -16.52 -27.38
CA THR A 323 -6.62 -16.14 -28.44
C THR A 323 -7.87 -15.51 -27.85
N GLN A 324 -8.21 -14.29 -28.26
CA GLN A 324 -9.43 -13.60 -27.84
C GLN A 324 -10.55 -13.87 -28.86
N PHE A 325 -11.65 -14.44 -28.36
CA PHE A 325 -12.90 -14.58 -29.11
C PHE A 325 -13.80 -13.41 -28.75
N GLU A 326 -14.07 -12.55 -29.74
CA GLU A 326 -14.97 -11.42 -29.59
C GLU A 326 -16.41 -11.89 -29.82
N VAL A 327 -17.23 -11.81 -28.77
CA VAL A 327 -18.60 -12.34 -28.77
C VAL A 327 -19.59 -11.19 -28.72
N GLU A 328 -20.45 -11.10 -29.71
CA GLU A 328 -21.63 -10.26 -29.71
C GLU A 328 -22.75 -10.93 -28.93
N ILE A 329 -23.37 -10.22 -28.00
CA ILE A 329 -24.41 -10.76 -27.12
C ILE A 329 -25.72 -10.07 -27.43
N LYS A 330 -26.82 -10.84 -27.38
CA LYS A 330 -28.16 -10.30 -27.54
C LYS A 330 -28.43 -9.21 -26.49
N ALA A 331 -28.99 -8.09 -26.94
CA ALA A 331 -29.40 -6.98 -26.07
C ALA A 331 -30.33 -7.50 -24.93
N GLY A 332 -30.13 -6.95 -23.72
CA GLY A 332 -30.86 -7.39 -22.52
C GLY A 332 -30.19 -8.54 -21.74
N THR A 333 -29.11 -9.14 -22.24
CA THR A 333 -28.36 -10.16 -21.48
C THR A 333 -27.44 -9.45 -20.44
N LYS A 334 -27.63 -9.81 -19.17
CA LYS A 334 -26.77 -9.27 -18.08
C LYS A 334 -25.33 -9.78 -18.23
N VAL A 335 -24.36 -8.88 -18.22
CA VAL A 335 -22.92 -9.21 -18.32
C VAL A 335 -22.49 -10.20 -17.23
N SER A 336 -23.01 -10.04 -15.99
CA SER A 336 -22.73 -10.94 -14.88
C SER A 336 -23.07 -12.41 -15.16
N ARG A 337 -24.02 -12.69 -16.07
CA ARG A 337 -24.38 -14.05 -16.46
C ARG A 337 -23.28 -14.74 -17.27
N ILE A 338 -22.52 -13.97 -18.05
CA ILE A 338 -21.40 -14.51 -18.84
C ILE A 338 -20.17 -14.68 -17.94
N THR A 339 -19.87 -13.69 -17.11
CA THR A 339 -18.73 -13.80 -16.20
C THR A 339 -18.89 -14.90 -15.15
N SER A 340 -20.14 -15.32 -14.84
CA SER A 340 -20.39 -16.41 -13.90
C SER A 340 -20.11 -17.80 -14.45
N ILE A 341 -20.12 -18.00 -15.78
CA ILE A 341 -19.89 -19.30 -16.44
C ILE A 341 -18.45 -19.47 -16.95
N ASN A 342 -17.49 -18.70 -16.45
CA ASN A 342 -16.10 -18.79 -16.90
C ASN A 342 -15.48 -20.19 -16.68
N LYS A 343 -15.85 -20.88 -15.59
CA LYS A 343 -15.36 -22.22 -15.27
C LYS A 343 -15.94 -23.28 -16.20
N GLU A 344 -17.20 -23.12 -16.58
CA GLU A 344 -17.89 -23.99 -17.51
C GLU A 344 -17.33 -23.85 -18.92
N ILE A 345 -17.00 -22.61 -19.32
CA ILE A 345 -16.31 -22.35 -20.58
C ILE A 345 -14.90 -22.99 -20.57
N ALA A 346 -14.15 -22.80 -19.48
CA ALA A 346 -12.82 -23.40 -19.33
C ALA A 346 -12.87 -24.93 -19.39
N LEU A 347 -13.86 -25.53 -18.74
CA LEU A 347 -14.08 -26.99 -18.76
C LEU A 347 -14.39 -27.51 -20.18
N ALA A 348 -15.26 -26.83 -20.91
CA ALA A 348 -15.70 -27.26 -22.25
C ALA A 348 -14.59 -27.13 -23.28
N LEU A 349 -13.71 -26.14 -23.11
CA LEU A 349 -12.57 -25.87 -23.98
C LEU A 349 -11.27 -26.59 -23.54
N ALA A 350 -11.36 -27.40 -22.46
CA ALA A 350 -10.21 -28.04 -21.82
C ALA A 350 -9.05 -27.07 -21.52
N ALA A 351 -9.39 -25.80 -21.22
CA ALA A 351 -8.45 -24.75 -20.87
C ALA A 351 -8.21 -24.71 -19.35
N LYS A 352 -6.98 -24.32 -18.94
CA LYS A 352 -6.64 -24.20 -17.52
C LYS A 352 -7.48 -23.14 -16.81
N ASP A 353 -7.65 -22.00 -17.45
CA ASP A 353 -8.51 -20.89 -17.02
C ASP A 353 -8.88 -20.04 -18.25
N VAL A 354 -9.97 -19.27 -18.13
CA VAL A 354 -10.47 -18.37 -19.17
C VAL A 354 -10.70 -17.00 -18.53
N ARG A 355 -10.16 -15.95 -19.16
CA ARG A 355 -10.43 -14.57 -18.75
C ARG A 355 -11.54 -13.99 -19.61
N ILE A 356 -12.54 -13.38 -18.99
CA ILE A 356 -13.63 -12.71 -19.68
C ILE A 356 -13.49 -11.21 -19.45
N GLU A 357 -13.37 -10.46 -20.54
CA GLU A 357 -13.34 -8.99 -20.56
C GLU A 357 -14.68 -8.48 -21.07
N ALA A 358 -15.45 -7.86 -20.20
CA ALA A 358 -16.82 -7.50 -20.52
C ALA A 358 -17.22 -6.13 -19.95
N PRO A 359 -17.37 -5.11 -20.82
CA PRO A 359 -17.17 -5.13 -22.26
C PRO A 359 -15.69 -4.99 -22.67
N ILE A 360 -15.35 -5.27 -23.94
CA ILE A 360 -14.06 -4.87 -24.51
C ILE A 360 -14.03 -3.33 -24.56
N PRO A 361 -12.95 -2.67 -24.12
CA PRO A 361 -12.85 -1.22 -24.17
C PRO A 361 -13.12 -0.64 -25.55
N GLY A 362 -14.08 0.29 -25.63
CA GLY A 362 -14.48 0.93 -26.88
C GLY A 362 -15.37 0.10 -27.80
N LYS A 363 -15.85 -1.09 -27.36
CA LYS A 363 -16.75 -1.96 -28.12
C LYS A 363 -17.98 -2.40 -27.30
N SER A 364 -19.03 -2.79 -27.99
CA SER A 364 -20.24 -3.36 -27.39
C SER A 364 -20.22 -4.90 -27.29
N THR A 365 -19.04 -5.50 -27.43
CA THR A 365 -18.82 -6.95 -27.46
C THR A 365 -18.07 -7.40 -26.21
N VAL A 366 -18.10 -8.71 -25.94
CA VAL A 366 -17.37 -9.36 -24.84
C VAL A 366 -16.20 -10.13 -25.39
N GLY A 367 -15.02 -9.95 -24.81
CA GLY A 367 -13.81 -10.71 -25.12
C GLY A 367 -13.71 -11.95 -24.21
N ILE A 368 -13.59 -13.11 -24.80
CA ILE A 368 -13.31 -14.36 -24.10
C ILE A 368 -11.92 -14.81 -24.52
N GLU A 369 -10.98 -14.75 -23.58
CA GLU A 369 -9.56 -15.03 -23.81
C GLU A 369 -9.26 -16.47 -23.40
N ILE A 370 -8.81 -17.25 -24.36
CA ILE A 370 -8.52 -18.69 -24.23
C ILE A 370 -7.02 -18.88 -24.41
N PRO A 371 -6.32 -19.62 -23.53
CA PRO A 371 -4.92 -19.93 -23.68
C PRO A 371 -4.62 -20.67 -24.99
N ASN A 372 -3.54 -20.25 -25.67
CA ASN A 372 -3.03 -20.96 -26.84
C ASN A 372 -2.46 -22.32 -26.42
N LYS A 373 -2.58 -23.31 -27.28
CA LYS A 373 -1.96 -24.63 -27.06
C LYS A 373 -0.44 -24.52 -26.93
N ASN A 374 0.17 -23.66 -27.76
CA ASN A 374 1.59 -23.34 -27.73
C ASN A 374 1.75 -21.84 -27.47
N ILE A 375 2.29 -21.47 -26.31
CA ILE A 375 2.61 -20.08 -25.98
C ILE A 375 3.88 -19.70 -26.76
N ALA A 376 3.80 -18.65 -27.59
CA ALA A 376 4.94 -18.11 -28.28
C ALA A 376 5.68 -17.11 -27.39
N ALA A 377 6.99 -17.32 -27.19
CA ALA A 377 7.84 -16.32 -26.57
C ALA A 377 7.97 -15.11 -27.51
N VAL A 378 7.99 -13.91 -26.95
CA VAL A 378 8.19 -12.66 -27.69
C VAL A 378 9.65 -12.22 -27.50
N PRO A 379 10.56 -12.49 -28.43
CA PRO A 379 11.96 -12.10 -28.30
C PRO A 379 12.10 -10.57 -28.23
N ILE A 380 12.97 -10.06 -27.36
CA ILE A 380 13.17 -8.62 -27.21
C ILE A 380 13.63 -7.96 -28.54
N ARG A 381 14.45 -8.65 -29.35
CA ARG A 381 14.85 -8.19 -30.66
C ARG A 381 13.66 -7.89 -31.58
N GLU A 382 12.59 -8.66 -31.51
CA GLU A 382 11.38 -8.44 -32.31
C GLU A 382 10.68 -7.14 -31.93
N VAL A 383 10.60 -6.83 -30.63
CA VAL A 383 10.02 -5.60 -30.12
C VAL A 383 10.87 -4.40 -30.49
N PHE A 384 12.19 -4.49 -30.37
CA PHE A 384 13.12 -3.42 -30.78
C PHE A 384 13.10 -3.15 -32.28
N SER A 385 12.88 -4.17 -33.10
CA SER A 385 12.78 -4.03 -34.55
C SER A 385 11.46 -3.40 -35.03
N SER A 386 10.46 -3.33 -34.16
CA SER A 386 9.09 -2.88 -34.49
C SER A 386 8.55 -1.82 -33.53
N ILE A 387 9.42 -0.92 -33.03
CA ILE A 387 9.03 0.17 -32.15
C ILE A 387 7.97 1.04 -32.82
N PRO A 388 6.81 1.31 -32.14
CA PRO A 388 5.77 2.13 -32.72
C PRO A 388 6.22 3.59 -32.94
N LYS A 389 5.80 4.20 -34.07
CA LYS A 389 6.19 5.57 -34.44
C LYS A 389 5.87 6.62 -33.38
N ASN A 390 4.81 6.43 -32.60
CA ASN A 390 4.44 7.32 -31.48
C ASN A 390 5.42 7.26 -30.31
N MET A 391 6.36 6.31 -30.28
CA MET A 391 7.41 6.15 -29.29
C MET A 391 8.79 6.60 -29.78
N SER A 392 8.92 7.15 -30.99
CA SER A 392 10.20 7.67 -31.53
C SER A 392 10.79 8.79 -30.66
N ASP A 393 9.97 9.57 -29.99
CA ASP A 393 10.37 10.70 -29.14
C ASP A 393 10.44 10.33 -27.65
N ALA A 394 10.32 9.04 -27.31
CA ALA A 394 10.42 8.56 -25.94
C ALA A 394 11.80 8.91 -25.36
N LYS A 395 11.82 9.43 -24.12
CA LYS A 395 13.07 9.80 -23.45
C LYS A 395 13.74 8.59 -22.81
N ILE A 396 12.95 7.74 -22.16
CA ILE A 396 13.44 6.51 -21.55
C ILE A 396 12.54 5.38 -22.04
N LEU A 397 12.88 4.85 -23.21
CA LEU A 397 12.12 3.78 -23.87
C LEU A 397 12.37 2.44 -23.18
N VAL A 398 11.30 1.73 -22.83
CA VAL A 398 11.36 0.35 -22.36
C VAL A 398 10.40 -0.55 -23.15
N ALA A 399 10.87 -1.74 -23.49
CA ALA A 399 10.08 -2.74 -24.18
C ALA A 399 9.15 -3.46 -23.18
N LEU A 400 7.85 -3.47 -23.46
CA LEU A 400 6.87 -4.23 -22.66
C LEU A 400 6.60 -5.60 -23.28
N GLY A 401 6.36 -5.67 -24.61
CA GLY A 401 6.01 -6.92 -25.27
C GLY A 401 5.04 -6.75 -26.43
N LYS A 402 4.07 -7.67 -26.53
CA LYS A 402 3.01 -7.64 -27.54
C LYS A 402 1.63 -7.77 -26.90
N ASP A 403 0.68 -7.02 -27.41
CA ASP A 403 -0.73 -7.12 -27.01
C ASP A 403 -1.45 -8.34 -27.63
N LEU A 404 -2.73 -8.46 -27.33
CA LEU A 404 -3.60 -9.53 -27.85
C LEU A 404 -3.72 -9.53 -29.39
N MET A 405 -3.48 -8.39 -30.02
CA MET A 405 -3.50 -8.23 -31.48
C MET A 405 -2.11 -8.46 -32.14
N GLY A 406 -1.12 -8.85 -31.33
CA GLY A 406 0.27 -9.01 -31.79
C GLY A 406 1.01 -7.69 -32.06
N ARG A 407 0.44 -6.54 -31.65
CA ARG A 407 1.07 -5.22 -31.83
C ARG A 407 2.14 -5.01 -30.76
N THR A 408 3.23 -4.40 -31.16
CA THR A 408 4.33 -4.08 -30.25
C THR A 408 3.90 -3.00 -29.25
N CYS A 409 4.15 -3.28 -27.97
CA CYS A 409 3.91 -2.38 -26.84
C CYS A 409 5.24 -1.97 -26.22
N CYS A 410 5.45 -0.65 -26.12
CA CYS A 410 6.57 -0.02 -25.42
C CYS A 410 6.03 1.05 -24.47
N ALA A 411 6.83 1.45 -23.50
CA ALA A 411 6.51 2.54 -22.59
C ALA A 411 7.66 3.54 -22.50
N ASP A 412 7.34 4.77 -22.11
CA ASP A 412 8.31 5.83 -21.81
C ASP A 412 8.28 6.10 -20.31
N ILE A 413 9.33 5.71 -19.59
CA ILE A 413 9.45 5.90 -18.14
C ILE A 413 9.40 7.39 -17.78
N ALA A 414 9.87 8.30 -18.61
CA ALA A 414 9.79 9.73 -18.34
C ALA A 414 8.33 10.27 -18.34
N LYS A 415 7.44 9.65 -19.13
CA LYS A 415 5.99 9.96 -19.12
C LYS A 415 5.27 9.23 -17.99
N MET A 416 5.76 8.08 -17.60
CA MET A 416 5.26 7.18 -16.55
C MET A 416 6.28 7.15 -15.40
N PRO A 417 6.38 8.23 -14.61
CA PRO A 417 7.57 8.54 -13.82
C PRO A 417 7.97 7.45 -12.82
N HIS A 418 6.98 6.71 -12.30
CA HIS A 418 7.21 5.63 -11.35
C HIS A 418 6.33 4.44 -11.71
N LEU A 419 6.89 3.25 -11.56
CA LEU A 419 6.26 2.00 -11.97
C LEU A 419 6.35 0.95 -10.86
N LEU A 420 5.22 0.34 -10.54
CA LEU A 420 5.14 -0.83 -9.68
C LEU A 420 5.06 -2.09 -10.53
N VAL A 421 5.92 -3.08 -10.25
CA VAL A 421 5.94 -4.37 -10.95
C VAL A 421 5.79 -5.50 -9.93
N ALA A 422 4.70 -6.24 -9.98
CA ALA A 422 4.48 -7.31 -8.99
C ALA A 422 4.05 -8.63 -9.66
N GLY A 423 4.32 -9.75 -8.98
CA GLY A 423 3.93 -11.07 -9.45
C GLY A 423 4.61 -12.20 -8.70
N SER A 424 4.03 -13.39 -8.73
CA SER A 424 4.59 -14.58 -8.08
C SER A 424 5.93 -15.02 -8.69
N THR A 425 6.70 -15.80 -7.95
CA THR A 425 7.97 -16.39 -8.45
C THR A 425 7.72 -17.20 -9.73
N GLY A 426 8.56 -17.01 -10.74
CA GLY A 426 8.44 -17.67 -12.04
C GLY A 426 7.34 -17.10 -12.96
N SER A 427 6.68 -16.01 -12.59
CA SER A 427 5.64 -15.36 -13.43
C SER A 427 6.20 -14.56 -14.61
N GLY A 428 7.48 -14.13 -14.55
CA GLY A 428 8.15 -13.34 -15.56
C GLY A 428 8.64 -11.96 -15.09
N LYS A 429 8.51 -11.63 -13.79
CA LYS A 429 8.90 -10.34 -13.19
C LYS A 429 10.37 -10.00 -13.47
N SER A 430 11.30 -10.90 -13.15
CA SER A 430 12.74 -10.66 -13.33
C SER A 430 13.12 -10.50 -14.78
N VAL A 431 12.54 -11.29 -15.68
CA VAL A 431 12.74 -11.14 -17.13
C VAL A 431 12.26 -9.75 -17.62
N CYS A 432 11.16 -9.24 -17.08
CA CYS A 432 10.68 -7.91 -17.41
C CYS A 432 11.64 -6.80 -16.91
N ILE A 433 12.16 -6.92 -15.70
CA ILE A 433 13.16 -5.98 -15.16
C ILE A 433 14.43 -6.00 -16.00
N ASN A 434 14.94 -7.18 -16.36
CA ASN A 434 16.08 -7.35 -17.24
C ASN A 434 15.81 -6.75 -18.63
N SER A 435 14.59 -6.91 -19.16
CA SER A 435 14.16 -6.29 -20.41
C SER A 435 14.17 -4.76 -20.36
N PHE A 436 13.82 -4.17 -19.21
CA PHE A 436 13.88 -2.72 -19.01
C PHE A 436 15.32 -2.22 -18.97
N ILE A 437 16.18 -2.90 -18.21
CA ILE A 437 17.61 -2.57 -18.17
C ILE A 437 18.24 -2.73 -19.56
N ALA A 438 17.97 -3.85 -20.24
CA ALA A 438 18.45 -4.07 -21.60
C ALA A 438 17.97 -2.98 -22.58
N SER A 439 16.71 -2.52 -22.45
CA SER A 439 16.20 -1.40 -23.26
C SER A 439 17.00 -0.13 -23.03
N ILE A 440 17.32 0.19 -21.78
CA ILE A 440 18.12 1.36 -21.43
C ILE A 440 19.53 1.25 -22.01
N LEU A 441 20.20 0.11 -21.83
CA LEU A 441 21.57 -0.11 -22.29
C LEU A 441 21.67 -0.08 -23.83
N MET A 442 20.61 -0.49 -24.55
CA MET A 442 20.55 -0.52 -26.00
C MET A 442 20.32 0.85 -26.65
N PHE A 443 19.60 1.75 -25.98
CA PHE A 443 19.11 2.98 -26.62
C PHE A 443 19.63 4.27 -25.98
N MET A 444 20.32 4.22 -24.82
CA MET A 444 20.79 5.41 -24.13
C MET A 444 22.27 5.30 -23.76
N LYS A 445 22.96 6.46 -23.77
CA LYS A 445 24.36 6.55 -23.37
C LYS A 445 24.49 6.74 -21.85
N PRO A 446 25.65 6.36 -21.25
CA PRO A 446 25.90 6.56 -19.82
C PRO A 446 25.83 8.02 -19.35
N ASP A 447 26.04 8.99 -20.25
CA ASP A 447 25.94 10.42 -19.97
C ASP A 447 24.49 10.94 -20.02
N GLU A 448 23.57 10.18 -20.62
CA GLU A 448 22.17 10.55 -20.73
C GLU A 448 21.34 9.95 -19.60
N ILE A 449 21.75 8.78 -19.08
CA ILE A 449 21.04 8.04 -18.05
C ILE A 449 21.97 7.32 -17.10
N LYS A 450 21.63 7.35 -15.83
CA LYS A 450 22.29 6.60 -14.78
C LYS A 450 21.32 5.66 -14.08
N LEU A 451 21.85 4.53 -13.61
CA LEU A 451 21.08 3.49 -12.92
C LEU A 451 21.55 3.33 -11.48
N VAL A 452 20.61 3.13 -10.57
CA VAL A 452 20.83 2.63 -9.22
C VAL A 452 20.02 1.33 -9.08
N LEU A 453 20.73 0.22 -8.93
CA LEU A 453 20.13 -1.10 -8.86
C LEU A 453 20.19 -1.63 -7.42
N VAL A 454 19.05 -2.10 -6.90
CA VAL A 454 18.91 -2.65 -5.55
C VAL A 454 18.44 -4.10 -5.66
N ASP A 455 19.29 -5.04 -5.26
CA ASP A 455 19.05 -6.49 -5.28
C ASP A 455 19.39 -7.12 -3.92
N PRO A 456 18.48 -7.11 -2.94
CA PRO A 456 18.73 -7.68 -1.61
C PRO A 456 19.04 -9.17 -1.63
N LYS A 457 18.60 -9.88 -2.66
CA LYS A 457 18.76 -11.33 -2.81
C LYS A 457 20.08 -11.76 -3.46
N LYS A 458 20.81 -10.84 -4.09
CA LYS A 458 22.06 -11.09 -4.83
C LYS A 458 21.92 -12.12 -5.97
N VAL A 459 20.77 -12.15 -6.64
CA VAL A 459 20.48 -13.19 -7.63
C VAL A 459 20.24 -12.62 -9.03
N GLU A 460 19.43 -11.56 -9.13
CA GLU A 460 18.85 -11.13 -10.40
C GLU A 460 19.65 -10.01 -11.07
N LEU A 461 20.21 -9.06 -10.30
CA LEU A 461 20.81 -7.85 -10.83
C LEU A 461 22.33 -7.76 -10.61
N SER A 462 22.92 -8.66 -9.82
CA SER A 462 24.35 -8.62 -9.48
C SER A 462 25.27 -8.70 -10.69
N ASN A 463 24.83 -9.31 -11.78
CA ASN A 463 25.59 -9.45 -13.03
C ASN A 463 25.82 -8.10 -13.75
N TYR A 464 25.04 -7.07 -13.44
CA TYR A 464 25.21 -5.73 -14.02
C TYR A 464 26.36 -4.92 -13.45
N ASN A 465 27.06 -5.43 -12.41
CA ASN A 465 28.25 -4.75 -11.90
C ASN A 465 29.29 -4.57 -13.01
N GLY A 466 29.87 -3.38 -13.10
CA GLY A 466 30.82 -3.01 -14.17
C GLY A 466 30.19 -2.22 -15.32
N VAL A 467 28.87 -2.17 -15.43
CA VAL A 467 28.17 -1.40 -16.49
C VAL A 467 28.34 0.10 -16.25
N PRO A 468 28.78 0.90 -17.26
CA PRO A 468 29.07 2.33 -17.11
C PRO A 468 27.87 3.21 -16.77
N HIS A 469 26.66 2.71 -16.93
CA HIS A 469 25.42 3.39 -16.56
C HIS A 469 25.16 3.36 -15.04
N LEU A 470 25.81 2.49 -14.28
CA LEU A 470 25.64 2.44 -12.83
C LEU A 470 26.26 3.63 -12.13
N LEU A 471 25.52 4.26 -11.20
CA LEU A 471 26.01 5.28 -10.30
C LEU A 471 26.85 4.70 -9.17
N CYS A 472 26.46 3.54 -8.64
CA CYS A 472 27.15 2.80 -7.60
C CYS A 472 27.08 1.30 -7.89
N PRO A 473 27.91 0.46 -7.27
CA PRO A 473 27.75 -0.99 -7.34
C PRO A 473 26.34 -1.40 -6.98
N VAL A 474 25.86 -2.54 -7.53
CA VAL A 474 24.52 -3.08 -7.18
C VAL A 474 24.40 -3.20 -5.68
N VAL A 475 23.40 -2.54 -5.11
CA VAL A 475 23.19 -2.46 -3.67
C VAL A 475 22.50 -3.73 -3.19
N THR A 476 23.19 -4.52 -2.37
CA THR A 476 22.72 -5.83 -1.91
C THR A 476 22.33 -5.84 -0.42
N ASP A 477 22.70 -4.83 0.34
CA ASP A 477 22.36 -4.70 1.74
C ASP A 477 21.14 -3.78 1.91
N PRO A 478 20.07 -4.22 2.61
CA PRO A 478 18.86 -3.40 2.80
C PRO A 478 19.11 -2.07 3.52
N LYS A 479 20.08 -2.01 4.47
CA LYS A 479 20.41 -0.75 5.15
C LYS A 479 21.08 0.22 4.19
N LYS A 480 22.05 -0.27 3.39
CA LYS A 480 22.68 0.53 2.33
C LYS A 480 21.69 0.98 1.26
N ALA A 481 20.69 0.15 0.96
CA ALA A 481 19.61 0.51 0.03
C ALA A 481 18.79 1.70 0.56
N ASN A 482 18.47 1.72 1.86
CA ASN A 482 17.81 2.85 2.49
C ASN A 482 18.66 4.14 2.37
N VAL A 483 19.96 4.04 2.66
CA VAL A 483 20.90 5.18 2.50
C VAL A 483 20.93 5.65 1.06
N ALA A 484 21.02 4.75 0.09
CA ALA A 484 21.00 5.11 -1.33
C ALA A 484 19.71 5.85 -1.72
N LEU A 485 18.53 5.41 -1.23
CA LEU A 485 17.27 6.12 -1.47
C LEU A 485 17.26 7.52 -0.86
N GLN A 486 17.78 7.69 0.36
CA GLN A 486 17.92 9.01 0.99
C GLN A 486 18.86 9.93 0.19
N LYS A 487 20.02 9.41 -0.29
CA LYS A 487 20.93 10.17 -1.16
C LYS A 487 20.29 10.56 -2.49
N ILE A 488 19.42 9.73 -3.07
CA ILE A 488 18.63 10.09 -4.25
C ILE A 488 17.64 11.22 -3.95
N VAL A 489 17.06 11.29 -2.75
CA VAL A 489 16.23 12.42 -2.32
C VAL A 489 17.07 13.71 -2.24
N ILE A 490 18.27 13.65 -1.67
CA ILE A 490 19.18 14.80 -1.60
C ILE A 490 19.58 15.27 -3.01
N GLU A 491 19.91 14.35 -3.92
CA GLU A 491 20.19 14.70 -5.33
C GLU A 491 18.99 15.35 -6.02
N MET A 492 17.78 14.88 -5.73
CA MET A 492 16.54 15.50 -6.22
C MET A 492 16.42 16.96 -5.76
N GLU A 493 16.67 17.23 -4.47
CA GLU A 493 16.63 18.58 -3.87
C GLU A 493 17.69 19.47 -4.50
N ARG A 494 18.93 18.99 -4.62
CA ARG A 494 20.02 19.68 -5.31
C ARG A 494 19.65 20.06 -6.75
N ARG A 495 18.99 19.18 -7.49
CA ARG A 495 18.53 19.48 -8.86
C ARG A 495 17.49 20.59 -8.88
N TYR A 496 16.60 20.66 -7.91
CA TYR A 496 15.63 21.75 -7.79
C TYR A 496 16.31 23.09 -7.50
N GLU A 497 17.37 23.11 -6.69
CA GLU A 497 18.19 24.32 -6.47
C GLU A 497 18.82 24.79 -7.78
N LEU A 498 19.47 23.89 -8.53
CA LEU A 498 20.03 24.21 -9.86
C LEU A 498 18.98 24.71 -10.85
N PHE A 499 17.77 24.14 -10.82
CA PHE A 499 16.69 24.61 -11.68
C PHE A 499 16.21 26.00 -11.28
N SER A 500 16.11 26.28 -9.99
CA SER A 500 15.75 27.60 -9.46
C SER A 500 16.76 28.67 -9.87
N GLU A 501 18.05 28.41 -9.70
CA GLU A 501 19.12 29.31 -10.11
C GLU A 501 19.16 29.57 -11.62
N ALA A 502 18.92 28.51 -12.42
CA ALA A 502 18.91 28.62 -13.88
C ALA A 502 17.58 29.16 -14.44
N GLY A 503 16.52 29.27 -13.64
CA GLY A 503 15.17 29.63 -14.11
C GLY A 503 14.52 28.52 -14.95
N ALA A 504 14.93 27.25 -14.77
CA ALA A 504 14.39 26.11 -15.48
C ALA A 504 13.24 25.45 -14.68
N LYS A 505 12.26 24.88 -15.40
CA LYS A 505 11.09 24.21 -14.76
C LYS A 505 11.30 22.70 -14.55
N ASN A 506 12.22 22.09 -15.27
CA ASN A 506 12.50 20.67 -15.26
C ASN A 506 13.83 20.35 -15.93
N ILE A 507 14.29 19.10 -15.80
CA ILE A 507 15.56 18.61 -16.35
C ILE A 507 15.69 18.86 -17.87
N LYS A 508 14.61 18.72 -18.63
CA LYS A 508 14.62 18.93 -20.09
C LYS A 508 14.98 20.38 -20.42
N THR A 509 14.26 21.32 -19.82
CA THR A 509 14.47 22.76 -20.02
C THR A 509 15.87 23.16 -19.52
N TYR A 510 16.30 22.62 -18.39
CA TYR A 510 17.65 22.87 -17.87
C TYR A 510 18.74 22.40 -18.86
N ASN A 511 18.65 21.16 -19.34
CA ASN A 511 19.62 20.60 -20.28
C ASN A 511 19.62 21.35 -21.63
N GLU A 512 18.45 21.81 -22.13
CA GLU A 512 18.37 22.67 -23.32
C GLU A 512 19.06 24.03 -23.12
N MET A 513 18.95 24.59 -21.91
CA MET A 513 19.65 25.85 -21.57
C MET A 513 21.16 25.65 -21.48
N ILE A 514 21.61 24.55 -20.87
CA ILE A 514 23.03 24.19 -20.81
C ILE A 514 23.60 23.98 -22.22
N GLU A 515 22.88 23.27 -23.09
CA GLU A 515 23.31 23.05 -24.47
C GLU A 515 23.46 24.37 -25.26
N LYS A 516 22.54 25.32 -25.06
CA LYS A 516 22.63 26.66 -25.64
C LYS A 516 23.85 27.42 -25.09
N LYS A 517 24.07 27.38 -23.78
CA LYS A 517 25.23 28.02 -23.13
C LYS A 517 26.55 27.46 -23.66
N ASN A 518 26.66 26.12 -23.77
CA ASN A 518 27.86 25.47 -24.29
C ASN A 518 28.15 25.84 -25.75
N LYS A 519 27.10 26.04 -26.58
CA LYS A 519 27.26 26.49 -27.97
C LYS A 519 27.68 27.97 -28.10
N THR A 520 27.37 28.80 -27.11
CA THR A 520 27.58 30.26 -27.19
C THR A 520 28.86 30.72 -26.51
N ASN A 521 29.32 30.06 -25.44
CA ASN A 521 30.32 30.58 -24.53
C ASN A 521 31.62 29.75 -24.46
N ASP A 522 31.80 28.72 -25.29
CA ASP A 522 32.95 27.78 -25.23
C ASP A 522 33.16 27.13 -23.85
N VAL A 523 32.13 27.12 -23.01
CA VAL A 523 32.14 26.49 -21.70
C VAL A 523 31.50 25.12 -21.81
N ASN A 524 32.20 24.09 -21.34
CA ASN A 524 31.66 22.71 -21.43
C ASN A 524 31.04 22.30 -20.07
N VAL A 525 29.83 22.80 -19.78
CA VAL A 525 29.06 22.39 -18.61
C VAL A 525 28.35 21.07 -18.93
N PRO A 526 28.50 20.02 -18.11
CA PRO A 526 27.84 18.74 -18.35
C PRO A 526 26.32 18.86 -18.19
N LYS A 527 25.56 18.14 -19.03
CA LYS A 527 24.10 17.97 -18.88
C LYS A 527 23.82 17.06 -17.70
N LEU A 528 22.68 17.27 -17.05
CA LEU A 528 22.22 16.35 -16.00
C LEU A 528 21.65 15.07 -16.65
N PRO A 529 22.12 13.88 -16.28
CA PRO A 529 21.54 12.62 -16.75
C PRO A 529 20.20 12.35 -16.05
N TYR A 530 19.33 11.58 -16.71
CA TYR A 530 18.22 10.94 -16.04
C TYR A 530 18.75 9.91 -15.02
N ILE A 531 18.00 9.67 -13.93
CA ILE A 531 18.34 8.61 -12.97
C ILE A 531 17.14 7.65 -12.89
N VAL A 532 17.42 6.36 -13.06
CA VAL A 532 16.42 5.30 -12.86
C VAL A 532 16.87 4.42 -11.70
N VAL A 533 16.07 4.40 -10.65
CA VAL A 533 16.27 3.54 -9.50
C VAL A 533 15.40 2.31 -9.66
N ILE A 534 15.99 1.12 -9.61
CA ILE A 534 15.28 -0.16 -9.76
C ILE A 534 15.45 -0.98 -8.48
N ILE A 535 14.34 -1.30 -7.82
CA ILE A 535 14.30 -2.18 -6.65
C ILE A 535 13.69 -3.50 -7.07
N ASP A 536 14.47 -4.59 -7.05
CA ASP A 536 13.97 -5.93 -7.44
C ASP A 536 13.00 -6.54 -6.44
N GLU A 537 13.24 -6.32 -5.14
CA GLU A 537 12.35 -6.87 -4.10
C GLU A 537 12.12 -5.84 -2.98
N LEU A 538 11.01 -5.11 -3.07
CA LEU A 538 10.63 -4.14 -2.04
C LEU A 538 10.37 -4.80 -0.69
N ALA A 539 9.81 -6.03 -0.67
CA ALA A 539 9.45 -6.71 0.56
C ALA A 539 10.65 -6.88 1.51
N ASP A 540 11.84 -7.13 0.97
CA ASP A 540 13.03 -7.35 1.79
C ASP A 540 13.56 -6.03 2.40
N LEU A 541 13.30 -4.88 1.77
CA LEU A 541 13.59 -3.57 2.34
C LEU A 541 12.58 -3.21 3.43
N MET A 542 11.29 -3.47 3.18
CA MET A 542 10.22 -3.20 4.15
C MET A 542 10.34 -4.01 5.44
N LEU A 543 10.98 -5.17 5.41
CA LEU A 543 11.26 -5.96 6.61
C LEU A 543 12.30 -5.33 7.54
N VAL A 544 13.21 -4.52 7.00
CA VAL A 544 14.36 -3.97 7.75
C VAL A 544 14.13 -2.51 8.17
N ALA A 545 13.59 -1.69 7.28
CA ALA A 545 13.46 -0.25 7.45
C ALA A 545 12.17 0.27 6.78
N ALA A 546 11.01 -0.27 7.16
CA ALA A 546 9.75 0.00 6.47
C ALA A 546 9.41 1.50 6.38
N LYS A 547 9.53 2.21 7.49
CA LYS A 547 9.14 3.62 7.57
C LYS A 547 10.06 4.53 6.74
N GLU A 548 11.35 4.34 6.88
CA GLU A 548 12.37 5.16 6.19
C GLU A 548 12.34 4.92 4.68
N VAL A 549 12.14 3.67 4.26
CA VAL A 549 11.98 3.29 2.84
C VAL A 549 10.68 3.86 2.28
N GLU A 550 9.57 3.75 3.00
CA GLU A 550 8.29 4.32 2.58
C GLU A 550 8.34 5.85 2.46
N ASP A 551 8.96 6.53 3.43
CA ASP A 551 9.15 7.99 3.41
C ASP A 551 10.01 8.42 2.22
N SER A 552 11.11 7.69 1.92
CA SER A 552 11.97 7.96 0.77
C SER A 552 11.24 7.74 -0.56
N ILE A 553 10.52 6.63 -0.70
CA ILE A 553 9.69 6.35 -1.87
C ILE A 553 8.63 7.44 -2.06
N MET A 554 7.96 7.85 -1.00
CA MET A 554 6.94 8.90 -1.03
C MET A 554 7.54 10.22 -1.55
N ARG A 555 8.67 10.67 -1.00
CA ARG A 555 9.34 11.92 -1.42
C ARG A 555 9.76 11.85 -2.89
N ILE A 556 10.40 10.77 -3.30
CA ILE A 556 10.81 10.57 -4.70
C ILE A 556 9.58 10.59 -5.62
N THR A 557 8.53 9.84 -5.30
CA THR A 557 7.38 9.72 -6.20
C THR A 557 6.54 10.98 -6.31
N GLN A 558 6.54 11.83 -5.29
CA GLN A 558 5.81 13.11 -5.32
C GLN A 558 6.55 14.20 -6.10
N MET A 559 7.87 14.23 -6.04
CA MET A 559 8.63 15.38 -6.52
C MET A 559 9.62 15.06 -7.66
N ALA A 560 10.12 13.85 -7.79
CA ALA A 560 11.28 13.55 -8.63
C ALA A 560 11.04 13.60 -10.15
N ARG A 561 9.78 13.60 -10.62
CA ARG A 561 9.45 13.63 -12.05
C ARG A 561 10.10 14.79 -12.81
N ALA A 562 10.02 16.00 -12.27
CA ALA A 562 10.62 17.18 -12.89
C ALA A 562 12.14 17.19 -12.80
N ALA A 563 12.72 16.56 -11.77
CA ALA A 563 14.15 16.38 -11.61
C ALA A 563 14.75 15.30 -12.52
N GLY A 564 13.92 14.53 -13.24
CA GLY A 564 14.36 13.44 -14.13
C GLY A 564 14.83 12.21 -13.37
N ILE A 565 14.25 11.96 -12.21
CA ILE A 565 14.53 10.78 -11.38
C ILE A 565 13.28 9.89 -11.37
N HIS A 566 13.46 8.63 -11.68
CA HIS A 566 12.38 7.67 -11.87
C HIS A 566 12.60 6.43 -11.03
N LEU A 567 11.52 5.84 -10.52
CA LEU A 567 11.57 4.70 -9.63
C LEU A 567 10.76 3.53 -10.21
N ILE A 568 11.41 2.38 -10.34
CA ILE A 568 10.78 1.10 -10.66
C ILE A 568 10.87 0.22 -9.42
N VAL A 569 9.73 -0.07 -8.83
CA VAL A 569 9.64 -0.89 -7.62
C VAL A 569 9.07 -2.23 -7.98
N ALA A 570 9.82 -3.29 -7.71
CA ALA A 570 9.31 -4.64 -7.94
C ALA A 570 9.17 -5.44 -6.64
N THR A 571 8.25 -6.41 -6.64
CA THR A 571 8.08 -7.35 -5.53
C THR A 571 7.45 -8.66 -5.97
N GLN A 572 7.84 -9.76 -5.31
CA GLN A 572 7.22 -11.07 -5.46
C GLN A 572 6.16 -11.34 -4.37
N ARG A 573 6.03 -10.43 -3.38
CA ARG A 573 5.09 -10.53 -2.26
C ARG A 573 4.04 -9.42 -2.34
N PRO A 574 2.95 -9.62 -3.10
CA PRO A 574 1.91 -8.61 -3.29
C PRO A 574 0.96 -8.51 -2.09
N SER A 575 1.52 -8.34 -0.88
CA SER A 575 0.76 -8.12 0.35
C SER A 575 0.55 -6.63 0.63
N THR A 576 -0.44 -6.29 1.44
CA THR A 576 -0.74 -4.90 1.84
C THR A 576 0.36 -4.28 2.71
N ASP A 577 1.17 -5.10 3.38
CA ASP A 577 2.30 -4.65 4.20
C ASP A 577 3.51 -4.24 3.34
N VAL A 578 3.59 -4.72 2.10
CA VAL A 578 4.64 -4.38 1.13
C VAL A 578 4.13 -3.31 0.16
N ILE A 579 2.97 -3.52 -0.44
CA ILE A 579 2.31 -2.57 -1.35
C ILE A 579 1.31 -1.77 -0.53
N THR A 580 1.82 -0.84 0.28
CA THR A 580 1.00 -0.02 1.19
C THR A 580 0.11 0.96 0.44
N GLY A 581 -0.84 1.55 1.14
CA GLY A 581 -1.69 2.61 0.59
C GLY A 581 -0.89 3.80 0.08
N VAL A 582 0.22 4.15 0.77
CA VAL A 582 1.12 5.25 0.39
C VAL A 582 1.83 4.96 -0.92
N VAL A 583 2.41 3.75 -1.06
CA VAL A 583 3.06 3.31 -2.30
C VAL A 583 2.09 3.34 -3.47
N LYS A 584 0.88 2.80 -3.30
CA LYS A 584 -0.15 2.78 -4.36
C LYS A 584 -0.65 4.17 -4.78
N ALA A 585 -0.81 5.08 -3.82
CA ALA A 585 -1.29 6.44 -4.10
C ALA A 585 -0.29 7.24 -4.93
N ASN A 586 1.01 6.95 -4.77
CA ASN A 586 2.09 7.71 -5.40
C ASN A 586 2.70 7.02 -6.62
N ILE A 587 2.45 5.72 -6.84
CA ILE A 587 2.87 4.97 -8.04
C ILE A 587 1.64 4.50 -8.82
N PRO A 588 1.12 5.35 -9.73
CA PRO A 588 -0.11 5.07 -10.46
C PRO A 588 0.06 4.06 -11.61
N SER A 589 1.26 3.95 -12.20
CA SER A 589 1.52 3.00 -13.27
C SER A 589 1.90 1.64 -12.68
N ARG A 590 1.26 0.58 -13.17
CA ARG A 590 1.41 -0.75 -12.56
C ARG A 590 1.48 -1.85 -13.58
N ILE A 591 2.30 -2.84 -13.30
CA ILE A 591 2.37 -4.11 -14.03
C ILE A 591 2.13 -5.22 -13.02
N SER A 592 1.16 -6.07 -13.31
CA SER A 592 0.94 -7.31 -12.57
C SER A 592 1.17 -8.52 -13.45
N PHE A 593 2.11 -9.35 -13.09
CA PHE A 593 2.24 -10.71 -13.60
C PHE A 593 1.26 -11.65 -12.90
N ALA A 594 1.30 -12.93 -13.24
CA ALA A 594 0.46 -13.93 -12.61
C ALA A 594 0.66 -13.96 -11.08
N VAL A 595 -0.44 -13.96 -10.36
CA VAL A 595 -0.51 -14.03 -8.89
C VAL A 595 -1.37 -15.21 -8.44
N ALA A 596 -1.25 -15.59 -7.15
CA ALA A 596 -1.93 -16.76 -6.63
C ALA A 596 -3.43 -16.53 -6.37
N SER A 597 -3.83 -15.30 -6.05
CA SER A 597 -5.21 -15.00 -5.65
C SER A 597 -5.74 -13.69 -6.24
N GLN A 598 -7.06 -13.57 -6.28
CA GLN A 598 -7.74 -12.32 -6.66
C GLN A 598 -7.46 -11.19 -5.66
N ILE A 599 -7.14 -11.52 -4.41
CA ILE A 599 -6.77 -10.53 -3.39
C ILE A 599 -5.45 -9.88 -3.78
N ASP A 600 -4.46 -10.69 -4.17
CA ASP A 600 -3.16 -10.20 -4.63
C ASP A 600 -3.31 -9.31 -5.87
N SER A 601 -4.15 -9.71 -6.84
CA SER A 601 -4.47 -8.89 -8.02
C SER A 601 -5.03 -7.52 -7.62
N ARG A 602 -5.99 -7.49 -6.67
CA ARG A 602 -6.55 -6.23 -6.15
C ARG A 602 -5.54 -5.41 -5.36
N THR A 603 -4.61 -6.05 -4.67
CA THR A 603 -3.54 -5.34 -3.98
C THR A 603 -2.65 -4.58 -4.96
N ILE A 604 -2.39 -5.14 -6.15
CA ILE A 604 -1.54 -4.51 -7.18
C ILE A 604 -2.34 -3.54 -8.05
N LEU A 605 -3.44 -4.00 -8.64
CA LEU A 605 -4.17 -3.30 -9.73
C LEU A 605 -5.47 -2.63 -9.29
N ASP A 606 -5.85 -2.73 -8.01
CA ASP A 606 -7.17 -2.37 -7.47
C ASP A 606 -8.35 -3.12 -8.13
N SER A 607 -8.04 -4.08 -9.01
CA SER A 607 -9.00 -4.93 -9.73
C SER A 607 -8.54 -6.38 -9.78
N GLY A 608 -9.48 -7.32 -9.98
CA GLY A 608 -9.13 -8.72 -10.23
C GLY A 608 -8.68 -8.95 -11.67
N GLY A 609 -8.06 -10.09 -11.95
CA GLY A 609 -7.69 -10.53 -13.30
C GLY A 609 -6.27 -11.07 -13.42
N ALA A 610 -5.34 -10.63 -12.58
CA ALA A 610 -3.96 -11.14 -12.61
C ALA A 610 -3.86 -12.60 -12.10
N GLU A 611 -4.80 -13.06 -11.31
CA GLU A 611 -4.93 -14.47 -10.90
C GLU A 611 -5.28 -15.42 -12.06
N LYS A 612 -5.70 -14.88 -13.20
CA LYS A 612 -6.07 -15.63 -14.41
C LYS A 612 -4.97 -15.63 -15.47
N LEU A 613 -3.85 -15.00 -15.19
CA LEU A 613 -2.70 -14.96 -16.08
C LEU A 613 -1.97 -16.31 -16.12
N LEU A 614 -1.36 -16.59 -17.25
CA LEU A 614 -0.74 -17.89 -17.53
C LEU A 614 0.66 -18.05 -16.92
N GLY A 615 1.27 -16.93 -16.46
CA GLY A 615 2.67 -16.88 -16.10
C GLY A 615 3.59 -16.76 -17.33
N LYS A 616 4.90 -16.97 -17.16
CA LYS A 616 5.90 -16.92 -18.22
C LYS A 616 5.85 -15.62 -19.05
N GLY A 617 5.70 -14.49 -18.37
CA GLY A 617 5.67 -13.17 -19.02
C GLY A 617 4.28 -12.65 -19.38
N ASP A 618 3.22 -13.39 -19.17
CA ASP A 618 1.85 -12.91 -19.33
C ASP A 618 1.52 -11.92 -18.21
N MET A 619 1.17 -10.69 -18.56
CA MET A 619 1.00 -9.59 -17.62
C MET A 619 -0.20 -8.70 -17.95
N LEU A 620 -0.68 -7.98 -16.92
CA LEU A 620 -1.61 -6.88 -17.03
C LEU A 620 -0.86 -5.57 -16.78
N TYR A 621 -0.89 -4.66 -17.74
CA TYR A 621 -0.29 -3.34 -17.67
C TYR A 621 -1.35 -2.26 -17.53
N LEU A 622 -1.24 -1.45 -16.49
CA LEU A 622 -2.10 -0.31 -16.19
C LEU A 622 -1.24 0.97 -16.20
N PRO A 623 -1.20 1.73 -17.30
CA PRO A 623 -0.50 3.01 -17.34
C PRO A 623 -1.24 4.08 -16.55
N MET A 624 -0.54 5.12 -16.14
CA MET A 624 -1.10 6.29 -15.49
C MET A 624 -2.18 6.96 -16.36
N GLY A 625 -3.36 7.18 -15.78
CA GLY A 625 -4.51 7.80 -16.44
C GLY A 625 -5.49 6.83 -17.10
N GLU A 626 -5.19 5.55 -17.12
CA GLU A 626 -6.13 4.51 -17.56
C GLU A 626 -6.77 3.79 -16.38
N ASN A 627 -8.01 3.34 -16.57
CA ASN A 627 -8.78 2.65 -15.53
C ASN A 627 -8.86 1.14 -15.75
N THR A 628 -8.51 0.68 -16.95
CA THR A 628 -8.57 -0.74 -17.33
C THR A 628 -7.18 -1.22 -17.75
N PRO A 629 -6.67 -2.31 -17.17
CA PRO A 629 -5.37 -2.83 -17.54
C PRO A 629 -5.42 -3.53 -18.91
N THR A 630 -4.39 -3.32 -19.71
CA THR A 630 -4.17 -4.00 -20.98
C THR A 630 -3.37 -5.27 -20.75
N ARG A 631 -3.80 -6.39 -21.35
CA ARG A 631 -3.05 -7.64 -21.31
C ARG A 631 -1.93 -7.64 -22.34
N ILE A 632 -0.72 -7.96 -21.91
CA ILE A 632 0.49 -7.97 -22.74
C ILE A 632 1.26 -9.27 -22.48
N GLN A 633 1.71 -9.93 -23.53
CA GLN A 633 2.75 -10.95 -23.42
C GLN A 633 4.09 -10.25 -23.37
N GLY A 634 4.77 -10.32 -22.23
CA GLY A 634 6.05 -9.66 -21.98
C GLY A 634 7.17 -10.17 -22.88
N THR A 635 8.15 -9.30 -23.08
CA THR A 635 9.37 -9.66 -23.82
C THR A 635 10.16 -10.74 -23.10
N PHE A 636 10.82 -11.58 -23.87
CA PHE A 636 11.79 -12.56 -23.40
C PHE A 636 13.19 -12.17 -23.87
N ILE A 637 14.12 -12.14 -22.93
CA ILE A 637 15.56 -12.02 -23.15
C ILE A 637 16.26 -13.17 -22.46
N ALA A 638 17.18 -13.85 -23.12
CA ALA A 638 17.93 -14.95 -22.56
C ALA A 638 19.12 -14.42 -21.74
N ASP A 639 19.58 -15.23 -20.77
CA ASP A 639 20.70 -14.83 -19.89
C ASP A 639 21.97 -14.60 -20.70
N GLU A 640 22.22 -15.41 -21.76
CA GLU A 640 23.36 -15.23 -22.65
C GLU A 640 23.29 -13.94 -23.49
N GLU A 641 22.09 -13.42 -23.75
CA GLU A 641 21.92 -12.13 -24.44
C GLU A 641 22.26 -10.99 -23.49
N ILE A 642 21.87 -11.10 -22.20
CA ILE A 642 22.20 -10.13 -21.16
C ILE A 642 23.72 -10.10 -20.95
N GLU A 643 24.36 -11.25 -20.82
CA GLU A 643 25.82 -11.35 -20.66
C GLU A 643 26.57 -10.68 -21.82
N ARG A 644 26.22 -10.98 -23.08
CA ARG A 644 26.82 -10.33 -24.24
C ARG A 644 26.61 -8.81 -24.25
N LEU A 645 25.43 -8.36 -23.83
CA LEU A 645 25.12 -6.94 -23.75
C LEU A 645 25.98 -6.25 -22.68
N ILE A 646 26.09 -6.86 -21.49
CA ILE A 646 26.91 -6.36 -20.39
C ILE A 646 28.38 -6.29 -20.80
N GLU A 647 28.90 -7.35 -21.41
CA GLU A 647 30.28 -7.43 -21.90
C GLU A 647 30.55 -6.30 -22.89
N TYR A 648 29.66 -6.08 -23.87
CA TYR A 648 29.82 -5.02 -24.87
C TYR A 648 29.88 -3.63 -24.21
N VAL A 649 28.90 -3.28 -23.36
CA VAL A 649 28.82 -1.93 -22.79
C VAL A 649 29.95 -1.67 -21.78
N SER A 650 30.43 -2.69 -21.06
CA SER A 650 31.54 -2.59 -20.13
C SER A 650 32.90 -2.48 -20.84
N HIS A 651 33.00 -3.03 -22.07
CA HIS A 651 34.19 -2.87 -22.89
C HIS A 651 34.27 -1.48 -23.55
N GLU A 652 33.12 -0.91 -23.95
CA GLU A 652 33.06 0.44 -24.52
C GLU A 652 33.47 1.54 -23.53
N GLN A 653 33.08 1.40 -22.24
CA GLN A 653 33.43 2.37 -21.18
C GLN A 653 33.47 1.68 -19.82
N LEU A 654 34.49 2.00 -19.01
CA LEU A 654 34.60 1.54 -17.62
C LEU A 654 33.56 2.24 -16.72
N ALA A 655 33.01 1.49 -15.80
CA ALA A 655 32.13 2.05 -14.77
C ALA A 655 32.89 3.02 -13.84
N LYS A 656 32.33 4.19 -13.60
CA LYS A 656 32.81 5.13 -12.60
C LYS A 656 31.76 5.22 -11.48
N TYR A 657 32.09 4.61 -10.35
CA TYR A 657 31.17 4.56 -9.20
C TYR A 657 31.36 5.76 -8.30
N ASP A 658 30.27 6.29 -7.81
CA ASP A 658 30.21 7.19 -6.67
C ASP A 658 29.92 6.37 -5.40
N ASN A 659 30.95 6.11 -4.61
CA ASN A 659 30.83 5.32 -3.40
C ASN A 659 30.06 6.06 -2.29
N SER A 660 29.97 7.38 -2.33
CA SER A 660 29.24 8.19 -1.36
C SER A 660 27.74 7.82 -1.27
N ILE A 661 27.19 7.25 -2.35
CA ILE A 661 25.77 6.80 -2.41
C ILE A 661 25.49 5.66 -1.44
N THR A 662 26.48 4.81 -1.17
CA THR A 662 26.32 3.61 -0.32
C THR A 662 27.09 3.69 0.99
N GLU A 663 27.90 4.74 1.19
CA GLU A 663 28.59 4.96 2.45
C GLU A 663 27.62 5.48 3.51
N VAL A 664 27.57 4.75 4.60
CA VAL A 664 26.83 5.16 5.80
C VAL A 664 27.71 6.16 6.50
N SER A 665 27.35 7.44 6.50
CA SER A 665 27.96 8.38 7.41
C SER A 665 27.69 7.89 8.84
N ASP A 666 28.73 7.78 9.66
CA ASP A 666 28.69 7.22 11.02
C ASP A 666 27.70 7.90 11.98
N ASP A 667 27.04 8.97 11.56
CA ASP A 667 26.04 9.70 12.34
C ASP A 667 24.68 8.95 12.54
N HIS A 668 24.42 7.81 11.87
CA HIS A 668 23.15 7.08 11.97
C HIS A 668 23.24 5.66 12.58
N MET A 669 24.42 5.22 13.02
CA MET A 669 24.60 3.94 13.73
C MET A 669 24.76 4.10 15.25
N ALA A 670 23.84 4.79 15.92
CA ALA A 670 23.77 4.75 17.37
C ALA A 670 22.72 3.73 17.84
N GLY A 671 23.05 2.46 17.70
CA GLY A 671 22.26 1.36 18.25
C GLY A 671 22.93 0.00 18.04
N ALA A 672 23.86 -0.35 18.92
CA ALA A 672 24.51 -1.63 19.21
C ALA A 672 25.96 -1.81 18.69
N ASP A 673 26.89 -1.87 19.65
CA ASP A 673 28.26 -2.41 19.60
C ASP A 673 29.21 -1.93 18.49
N SER A 674 29.92 -0.84 18.77
CA SER A 674 31.21 -0.51 18.15
C SER A 674 32.10 0.29 19.11
N PRO A 675 33.44 0.22 19.01
CA PRO A 675 34.38 0.72 20.02
C PRO A 675 34.33 2.23 20.18
N LYS A 676 34.49 2.65 21.40
CA LYS A 676 34.41 4.02 21.91
C LYS A 676 35.31 5.00 21.14
N GLU A 677 34.71 5.88 20.32
CA GLU A 677 35.31 7.17 19.99
C GLU A 677 34.85 8.22 21.02
N GLU A 678 35.77 9.02 21.46
CA GLU A 678 35.60 10.04 22.49
C GLU A 678 34.71 11.17 21.96
N TYR A 679 33.42 11.11 22.28
CA TYR A 679 32.46 12.16 21.92
C TYR A 679 32.66 13.37 22.83
N ASP A 680 33.15 14.46 22.28
CA ASP A 680 33.37 15.72 22.99
C ASP A 680 32.28 16.75 22.59
N ASP A 681 31.19 16.81 23.40
CA ASP A 681 30.10 17.79 23.18
C ASP A 681 30.66 19.19 23.56
N PRO A 682 30.59 20.21 22.70
CA PRO A 682 31.12 21.56 22.97
C PRO A 682 30.59 22.19 24.27
N MET A 683 29.37 21.80 24.70
CA MET A 683 28.72 22.29 25.92
C MET A 683 28.90 21.35 27.12
N TYR A 684 29.69 20.27 26.96
CA TYR A 684 29.84 19.26 28.00
C TYR A 684 30.35 19.88 29.32
N ASN A 685 31.40 20.72 29.25
CA ASN A 685 31.98 21.35 30.42
C ASN A 685 31.03 22.29 31.15
N GLU A 686 30.19 23.02 30.41
CA GLU A 686 29.16 23.89 31.03
C GLU A 686 28.06 23.07 31.72
N VAL A 687 27.76 21.89 31.19
CA VAL A 687 26.80 20.96 31.82
C VAL A 687 27.42 20.32 33.08
N VAL A 688 28.68 19.99 33.05
CA VAL A 688 29.45 19.51 34.23
C VAL A 688 29.39 20.55 35.34
N ASP A 689 29.76 21.82 35.05
CA ASP A 689 29.72 22.89 36.01
C ASP A 689 28.32 23.12 36.60
N PHE A 690 27.31 23.06 35.76
CA PHE A 690 25.93 23.15 36.18
C PHE A 690 25.52 21.96 37.06
N ALA A 691 25.95 20.73 36.75
CA ALA A 691 25.69 19.53 37.54
C ALA A 691 26.33 19.68 38.95
N ILE A 692 27.57 20.09 39.01
CA ILE A 692 28.32 20.32 40.27
C ILE A 692 27.63 21.39 41.12
N GLN A 693 27.22 22.51 40.53
CA GLN A 693 26.53 23.60 41.24
C GLN A 693 25.16 23.19 41.80
N THR A 694 24.42 22.36 41.06
CA THR A 694 23.07 21.95 41.45
C THR A 694 23.05 20.73 42.36
N GLY A 695 24.13 19.94 42.43
CA GLY A 695 24.24 18.71 43.20
C GLY A 695 23.37 17.55 42.72
N LYS A 696 22.45 17.81 41.78
CA LYS A 696 21.55 16.82 41.17
C LYS A 696 21.24 17.18 39.73
N ILE A 697 21.28 16.20 38.83
CA ILE A 697 21.05 16.43 37.42
C ILE A 697 20.11 15.39 36.79
N SER A 698 19.40 15.78 35.75
CA SER A 698 18.54 14.91 34.96
C SER A 698 18.46 15.40 33.51
N ALA A 699 18.15 14.53 32.56
CA ALA A 699 17.97 14.91 31.17
C ALA A 699 16.96 16.07 31.01
N SER A 700 15.87 16.07 31.76
CA SER A 700 14.87 17.14 31.74
C SER A 700 15.40 18.48 32.27
N LEU A 701 16.33 18.46 33.23
CA LEU A 701 16.99 19.68 33.74
C LEU A 701 17.93 20.25 32.70
N ILE A 702 18.72 19.42 32.03
CA ILE A 702 19.61 19.80 30.93
C ILE A 702 18.81 20.39 29.77
N GLN A 703 17.75 19.71 29.33
CA GLN A 703 16.86 20.19 28.26
C GLN A 703 16.33 21.60 28.55
N ARG A 704 15.82 21.80 29.74
CA ARG A 704 15.22 23.09 30.15
C ARG A 704 16.25 24.21 30.30
N ARG A 705 17.46 23.91 30.79
CA ARG A 705 18.50 24.92 31.05
C ARG A 705 19.24 25.31 29.78
N PHE A 706 19.65 24.31 28.95
CA PHE A 706 20.50 24.49 27.77
C PHE A 706 19.71 24.42 26.46
N ARG A 707 18.38 24.23 26.52
CA ARG A 707 17.49 24.07 25.35
C ARG A 707 17.90 22.96 24.39
N PHE A 708 18.46 21.87 24.91
CA PHE A 708 18.85 20.70 24.12
C PHE A 708 17.65 19.82 23.76
N GLY A 709 17.76 19.11 22.62
CA GLY A 709 16.85 18.02 22.31
C GLY A 709 17.03 16.84 23.27
N TYR A 710 15.98 16.01 23.44
CA TYR A 710 16.00 14.88 24.39
C TYR A 710 17.19 13.95 24.19
N ASN A 711 17.51 13.58 22.92
CA ASN A 711 18.60 12.66 22.59
C ASN A 711 19.99 13.21 22.99
N ARG A 712 20.22 14.50 22.76
CA ARG A 712 21.48 15.17 23.17
C ARG A 712 21.63 15.24 24.67
N ALA A 713 20.55 15.60 25.40
CA ALA A 713 20.55 15.66 26.85
C ALA A 713 20.74 14.28 27.48
N ALA A 714 20.14 13.22 26.91
CA ALA A 714 20.33 11.84 27.36
C ALA A 714 21.77 11.37 27.19
N ARG A 715 22.39 11.61 26.02
CA ARG A 715 23.80 11.27 25.76
C ARG A 715 24.75 11.97 26.74
N ILE A 716 24.52 13.23 27.05
CA ILE A 716 25.38 13.95 28.02
C ILE A 716 25.20 13.34 29.43
N ILE A 717 24.00 12.93 29.83
CA ILE A 717 23.77 12.23 31.09
C ILE A 717 24.53 10.91 31.14
N ASP A 718 24.53 10.14 30.04
CA ASP A 718 25.23 8.87 29.95
C ASP A 718 26.77 9.08 30.04
N LEU A 719 27.29 10.12 29.38
CA LEU A 719 28.70 10.51 29.48
C LEU A 719 29.11 10.98 30.90
N LEU A 720 28.24 11.72 31.59
CA LEU A 720 28.46 12.13 32.97
C LEU A 720 28.51 10.92 33.92
N GLU A 721 27.66 9.91 33.68
CA GLU A 721 27.69 8.64 34.42
C GLU A 721 28.97 7.84 34.11
N GLU A 722 29.32 7.67 32.84
CA GLU A 722 30.52 6.93 32.39
C GLU A 722 31.81 7.53 32.94
N ARG A 723 31.88 8.87 32.97
CA ARG A 723 33.03 9.60 33.55
C ARG A 723 33.00 9.71 35.08
N GLY A 724 31.99 9.06 35.73
CA GLY A 724 31.89 9.01 37.21
C GLY A 724 31.51 10.33 37.87
N ILE A 725 30.99 11.30 37.13
CA ILE A 725 30.58 12.62 37.66
C ILE A 725 29.24 12.52 38.36
N ILE A 726 28.35 11.62 37.88
CA ILE A 726 27.04 11.40 38.49
C ILE A 726 26.80 9.92 38.79
N GLY A 727 25.93 9.64 39.75
CA GLY A 727 25.52 8.27 40.11
C GLY A 727 24.58 7.63 39.11
N GLY A 728 24.43 6.30 39.19
CA GLY A 728 23.58 5.49 38.34
C GLY A 728 22.09 5.88 38.39
N PRO A 729 21.26 5.31 37.50
CA PRO A 729 19.84 5.67 37.36
C PRO A 729 19.04 5.35 38.65
N ASN A 730 18.35 6.35 39.16
CA ASN A 730 17.53 6.25 40.36
C ASN A 730 16.04 6.46 40.06
N GLY A 731 15.48 5.60 39.18
CA GLY A 731 14.10 5.71 38.69
C GLY A 731 13.84 7.02 37.95
N SER A 732 12.74 7.71 38.26
CA SER A 732 12.39 9.00 37.67
C SER A 732 12.97 10.22 38.40
N LYS A 733 13.79 10.01 39.44
CA LYS A 733 14.38 11.11 40.21
C LYS A 733 15.69 11.59 39.59
N PRO A 734 16.05 12.90 39.76
CA PRO A 734 17.34 13.41 39.34
C PRO A 734 18.49 12.63 39.99
N ARG A 735 19.55 12.36 39.23
CA ARG A 735 20.75 11.63 39.66
C ARG A 735 21.63 12.54 40.54
N GLU A 736 22.27 11.96 41.54
CA GLU A 736 23.17 12.72 42.43
C GLU A 736 24.55 12.89 41.82
N VAL A 737 25.16 14.05 42.02
CA VAL A 737 26.50 14.37 41.57
C VAL A 737 27.50 13.86 42.59
N LEU A 738 28.47 13.07 42.13
CA LEU A 738 29.48 12.41 42.99
C LEU A 738 30.71 13.25 43.23
N VAL A 739 31.01 14.20 42.34
CA VAL A 739 32.19 15.09 42.39
C VAL A 739 31.82 16.33 43.17
N LYS A 740 32.64 16.69 44.20
CA LYS A 740 32.55 17.93 44.97
C LYS A 740 33.63 18.91 44.50
N LEU A 741 33.27 20.19 44.40
CA LEU A 741 34.27 21.24 44.22
C LEU A 741 35.23 21.28 45.41
N ASP A 742 36.49 20.92 45.19
CA ASP A 742 37.55 21.23 46.13
C ASP A 742 37.78 22.74 46.14
N ASN A 743 37.33 23.41 47.21
CA ASN A 743 37.70 24.78 47.51
C ASN A 743 39.19 24.83 47.81
N LYS A 744 40.01 25.06 46.78
CA LYS A 744 41.37 25.63 46.93
C LYS A 744 41.33 27.01 46.35
N SER A 745 41.04 27.98 47.22
CA SER A 745 41.41 29.36 47.06
C SER A 745 42.05 29.79 48.36
N GLU A 746 43.13 30.56 48.21
CA GLU A 746 43.93 31.30 49.19
C GLU A 746 45.22 30.60 49.63
N GLU A 747 46.31 30.84 48.83
CA GLU A 747 47.49 31.57 49.23
C GLU A 747 48.15 32.19 48.01
#